data_229e702fffffcb278c7dc8a87ceb5d1b
#
_entry.id   229e702fffffcb278c7dc8a87ceb5d1b
#
_cell.length_a   1.000
_cell.length_b   1.000
_cell.length_c   1.000
_cell.angle_alpha   90.00
_cell.angle_beta   90.00
_cell.angle_gamma   90.00
#
_symmetry.space_group_name_H-M   'P 1'
#
loop_
_entity.id
_entity.type
_entity.pdbx_description
1 polymer ?
#
loop_
_entity_poly.entity_id
_entity_poly.type
_entity_poly.pdbx_seq_one_letter_code
_entity_poly.pdbx_strand_id
1 'polypeptide(L)'
;MNHSLNSSLILCSTPRLARGLKRLHQREQIQQGCSQWQPLNALPLVIWLNQLIDDAVMLGELDSANMPAGELTTLQESLLWERAIKESLKSNEAKDFYDISSLASGAMEANRLAIEWGLHLSSEEATTETKAFLIWRQRFQSLCKRTEHLEAVRYSNWRIEMIKQGVGKLPSYIEFAGFDRTHPQLKMLQEALIQRGVSVSNKLLTFDKPQLSEHVVLSDRDAECRAAVLWAKKQLEENPASHIAIVVPELATLRSQLSGLLDDVLHPQTTRPALIDNSRSYEFSLGVPLNTLPVIATALNLLQLAWQHNNLSQQQVATLLHNPYWSDDLAEADAKALFDARMRRDLPMSFSLNRLQHYMHKVTMGDGGIVIPSTIQAVNTLFAYAKTHAVKQPPSTWASIFSTALQHAQWPGKRSLSNPENQAILAFEQVIGQLGSLDALLGNLSASQAILQLTKLSQAKLFQSESKLMPRLQILGLLESVASPLDAMWVMGMNDHLWPPAARPNAFIPAHVQRTAKTPNASCEEQDAFANTIHARIIRSAKHVIFSSAEQEGERKLRPSPLMREIPLTSTEWPLANKLAESLCLSVPAEIIDKPWQWLDDHQAPAVLEGSHVSGGTGLIKAQAICPAWAFYQYRLHAKALKAPIDGLDAMERGNLVHQVLEAFWHERDSDYLANLSDEDMSCVLERSAYDVLALFNQMHDEVFSETFLQLECERLVKLVKAWLLDVEKLRPMGFQVQAVERKQTIPIENILITLAVDRIDRLEDGRLLVMDYKTGSNIDFKNWAQSNITEPQLPIYAAFLLGDAEIAAVCFAKVVPDKSGFSGVVADPDIVQGATVFDESKGRLLFNEAVFPNWPSIIAHWQSSLIATAQSIKAGEAAVKFENEKNLAYCEVLPLLRLAERQLQFEHHSLDSSTSVGEGWV
;
A
#
# COMPACT_ATOMS: atom_id res chain seq x y z
N MET A 1 43.26 51.31 -3.97
CA MET A 1 42.55 51.18 -2.69
C MET A 1 42.73 49.78 -2.16
N ASN A 2 43.67 49.63 -1.21
CA ASN A 2 43.97 48.35 -0.60
C ASN A 2 42.82 47.97 0.37
N HIS A 3 41.92 47.15 -0.02
CA HIS A 3 41.05 46.44 0.93
C HIS A 3 41.88 45.29 1.52
N SER A 4 42.41 45.51 2.71
CA SER A 4 42.94 44.45 3.56
C SER A 4 41.80 43.49 3.90
N LEU A 5 41.81 42.33 3.27
CA LEU A 5 40.94 41.20 3.53
C LEU A 5 41.28 40.57 4.90
N ASN A 6 40.87 41.24 5.98
CA ASN A 6 40.69 40.58 7.28
C ASN A 6 39.34 39.82 7.25
N SER A 7 39.24 38.80 6.42
CA SER A 7 38.01 37.98 6.36
C SER A 7 38.11 36.82 7.34
N SER A 8 37.43 36.97 8.46
CA SER A 8 37.16 35.82 9.33
C SER A 8 36.16 34.90 8.64
N LEU A 9 36.44 33.61 8.66
CA LEU A 9 35.58 32.58 8.12
C LEU A 9 35.13 31.63 9.24
N ILE A 10 33.83 31.30 9.27
CA ILE A 10 33.28 30.28 10.19
C ILE A 10 33.00 29.02 9.38
N LEU A 11 33.73 27.95 9.67
CA LEU A 11 33.47 26.63 9.09
C LEU A 11 32.50 25.84 9.95
N CYS A 12 31.40 25.50 9.38
CA CYS A 12 30.30 24.79 10.06
C CYS A 12 30.28 23.31 9.72
N SER A 13 29.89 22.47 10.67
CA SER A 13 29.71 21.04 10.46
C SER A 13 28.53 20.71 9.53
N THR A 14 27.51 21.59 9.50
CA THR A 14 26.31 21.39 8.67
C THR A 14 25.87 22.67 7.93
N PRO A 15 25.20 22.53 6.75
CA PRO A 15 24.64 23.69 6.04
C PRO A 15 23.59 24.46 6.87
N ARG A 16 22.85 23.76 7.74
CA ARG A 16 21.84 24.35 8.61
C ARG A 16 22.49 25.29 9.65
N LEU A 17 23.57 24.86 10.29
CA LEU A 17 24.31 25.66 11.24
C LEU A 17 24.85 26.94 10.58
N ALA A 18 25.41 26.84 9.38
CA ALA A 18 25.88 28.00 8.63
C ALA A 18 24.75 28.99 8.35
N ARG A 19 23.58 28.53 7.96
CA ARG A 19 22.39 29.37 7.77
C ARG A 19 21.89 29.98 9.08
N GLY A 20 21.88 29.18 10.15
CA GLY A 20 21.47 29.62 11.48
C GLY A 20 22.34 30.78 12.00
N LEU A 21 23.67 30.64 11.90
CA LEU A 21 24.61 31.70 12.33
C LEU A 21 24.49 33.00 11.51
N LYS A 22 24.29 32.87 10.18
CA LYS A 22 24.06 34.05 9.33
C LYS A 22 22.81 34.83 9.76
N ARG A 23 21.76 34.09 10.09
CA ARG A 23 20.47 34.69 10.54
C ARG A 23 20.57 35.31 11.93
N LEU A 24 21.27 34.63 12.84
CA LEU A 24 21.51 35.18 14.17
C LEU A 24 22.25 36.53 14.05
N HIS A 25 23.33 36.57 13.29
CA HIS A 25 24.06 37.82 13.03
C HIS A 25 23.16 38.89 12.42
N GLN A 26 22.33 38.54 11.44
CA GLN A 26 21.37 39.50 10.87
C GLN A 26 20.41 40.06 11.91
N ARG A 27 19.89 39.23 12.81
CA ARG A 27 18.99 39.69 13.89
C ARG A 27 19.71 40.64 14.87
N GLU A 28 20.91 40.29 15.27
CA GLU A 28 21.74 41.11 16.14
C GLU A 28 21.96 42.49 15.53
N GLN A 29 22.27 42.53 14.22
CA GLN A 29 22.47 43.80 13.51
C GLN A 29 21.20 44.63 13.42
N ILE A 30 20.06 44.01 13.17
CA ILE A 30 18.75 44.68 13.16
C ILE A 30 18.42 45.22 14.56
N GLN A 31 18.62 44.42 15.62
CA GLN A 31 18.41 44.86 17.01
C GLN A 31 19.27 46.03 17.44
N GLN A 32 20.51 46.09 16.90
CA GLN A 32 21.44 47.21 17.10
C GLN A 32 21.09 48.43 16.25
N GLY A 33 20.00 48.37 15.44
CA GLY A 33 19.57 49.51 14.62
C GLY A 33 20.39 49.71 13.34
N CYS A 34 21.21 48.74 12.93
CA CYS A 34 22.00 48.83 11.70
C CYS A 34 21.10 48.72 10.48
N SER A 35 21.17 49.69 9.57
CA SER A 35 20.46 49.60 8.26
C SER A 35 21.25 48.89 7.18
N GLN A 36 22.58 48.73 7.36
CA GLN A 36 23.49 48.03 6.48
C GLN A 36 24.54 47.27 7.28
N TRP A 37 24.86 46.06 6.92
CA TRP A 37 25.88 45.26 7.58
C TRP A 37 26.59 44.33 6.58
N GLN A 38 27.79 43.87 6.89
CA GLN A 38 28.46 42.84 6.16
C GLN A 38 27.84 41.46 6.50
N PRO A 39 27.45 40.61 5.52
CA PRO A 39 27.00 39.27 5.79
C PRO A 39 28.05 38.43 6.50
N LEU A 40 27.65 37.66 7.50
CA LEU A 40 28.56 36.73 8.18
C LEU A 40 29.07 35.66 7.18
N ASN A 41 30.41 35.56 7.11
CA ASN A 41 31.04 34.55 6.25
C ASN A 41 31.08 33.19 6.98
N ALA A 42 29.97 32.42 6.90
CA ALA A 42 29.86 31.11 7.48
C ALA A 42 29.51 30.11 6.38
N LEU A 43 30.31 29.05 6.24
CA LEU A 43 30.17 28.03 5.20
C LEU A 43 30.26 26.61 5.79
N PRO A 44 29.56 25.63 5.22
CA PRO A 44 29.84 24.22 5.51
C PRO A 44 31.27 23.85 5.09
N LEU A 45 31.95 23.03 5.90
CA LEU A 45 33.33 22.63 5.64
C LEU A 45 33.56 22.06 4.24
N VAL A 46 32.70 21.13 3.80
CA VAL A 46 32.82 20.49 2.48
C VAL A 46 32.65 21.49 1.34
N ILE A 47 31.68 22.42 1.47
CA ILE A 47 31.46 23.46 0.45
C ILE A 47 32.64 24.38 0.34
N TRP A 48 33.23 24.81 1.48
CA TRP A 48 34.43 25.64 1.47
C TRP A 48 35.61 24.93 0.84
N LEU A 49 35.84 23.66 1.17
CA LEU A 49 36.93 22.86 0.55
C LEU A 49 36.77 22.74 -0.96
N ASN A 50 35.54 22.55 -1.46
CA ASN A 50 35.24 22.51 -2.89
C ASN A 50 35.58 23.87 -3.54
N GLN A 51 35.04 24.97 -2.98
CA GLN A 51 35.30 26.33 -3.48
C GLN A 51 36.81 26.66 -3.52
N LEU A 52 37.54 26.23 -2.49
CA LEU A 52 39.01 26.49 -2.42
C LEU A 52 39.75 25.82 -3.58
N ILE A 53 39.39 24.60 -3.91
CA ILE A 53 39.99 23.85 -5.02
C ILE A 53 39.55 24.41 -6.37
N ASP A 54 38.25 24.67 -6.52
CA ASP A 54 37.70 25.25 -7.77
C ASP A 54 38.36 26.62 -8.07
N ASP A 55 38.52 27.47 -7.07
CA ASP A 55 39.20 28.77 -7.19
C ASP A 55 40.67 28.57 -7.56
N ALA A 56 41.38 27.58 -6.97
CA ALA A 56 42.74 27.28 -7.28
C ALA A 56 42.95 26.80 -8.73
N VAL A 57 42.01 26.00 -9.26
CA VAL A 57 42.01 25.60 -10.68
C VAL A 57 41.79 26.81 -11.58
N MET A 58 40.80 27.63 -11.27
CA MET A 58 40.48 28.84 -12.05
C MET A 58 41.64 29.86 -12.06
N LEU A 59 42.42 29.93 -10.99
CA LEU A 59 43.61 30.77 -10.89
C LEU A 59 44.89 30.17 -11.51
N GLY A 60 44.82 28.92 -11.99
CA GLY A 60 45.95 28.18 -12.54
C GLY A 60 46.98 27.73 -11.50
N GLU A 61 46.65 27.75 -10.21
CA GLU A 61 47.51 27.25 -9.13
C GLU A 61 47.54 25.71 -9.09
N LEU A 62 46.51 25.06 -9.66
CA LEU A 62 46.35 23.61 -9.74
C LEU A 62 46.02 23.20 -11.17
N ASP A 63 46.82 22.29 -11.73
CA ASP A 63 46.57 21.74 -13.06
C ASP A 63 45.52 20.65 -12.97
N SER A 64 44.46 20.79 -13.74
CA SER A 64 43.36 19.81 -13.82
C SER A 64 43.80 18.39 -14.24
N ALA A 65 44.91 18.26 -14.96
CA ALA A 65 45.51 16.99 -15.36
C ALA A 65 46.06 16.17 -14.17
N ASN A 66 46.39 16.82 -13.06
CA ASN A 66 46.92 16.21 -11.84
C ASN A 66 45.85 15.98 -10.75
N MET A 67 44.57 16.27 -11.08
CA MET A 67 43.45 16.08 -10.16
C MET A 67 42.82 14.71 -10.33
N PRO A 68 42.23 14.15 -9.26
CA PRO A 68 41.26 13.07 -9.43
C PRO A 68 40.13 13.52 -10.35
N ALA A 69 39.59 12.62 -11.17
CA ALA A 69 38.50 12.95 -12.08
C ALA A 69 37.25 13.47 -11.34
N GLY A 70 37.09 13.10 -10.08
CA GLY A 70 36.03 13.62 -9.21
C GLY A 70 35.87 12.85 -7.91
N GLU A 71 34.95 13.36 -7.09
CA GLU A 71 34.44 12.69 -5.89
C GLU A 71 33.30 11.77 -6.26
N LEU A 72 33.35 10.51 -5.78
CA LEU A 72 32.22 9.56 -5.94
C LEU A 72 31.03 10.04 -5.14
N THR A 73 29.86 10.02 -5.76
CA THR A 73 28.60 10.15 -5.02
C THR A 73 28.38 8.91 -4.15
N THR A 74 27.57 9.02 -3.10
CA THR A 74 27.27 7.89 -2.20
C THR A 74 26.75 6.67 -2.94
N LEU A 75 25.92 6.85 -3.99
CA LEU A 75 25.43 5.73 -4.80
C LEU A 75 26.54 5.11 -5.65
N GLN A 76 27.40 5.92 -6.28
CA GLN A 76 28.53 5.41 -7.06
C GLN A 76 29.48 4.62 -6.17
N GLU A 77 29.79 5.12 -4.98
CA GLU A 77 30.60 4.43 -3.99
C GLU A 77 29.97 3.09 -3.58
N SER A 78 28.69 3.09 -3.25
CA SER A 78 27.93 1.86 -2.93
C SER A 78 27.99 0.82 -4.05
N LEU A 79 27.77 1.23 -5.29
CA LEU A 79 27.84 0.34 -6.46
C LEU A 79 29.22 -0.25 -6.69
N LEU A 80 30.28 0.54 -6.46
CA LEU A 80 31.65 0.03 -6.54
C LEU A 80 31.97 -0.97 -5.42
N TRP A 81 31.48 -0.73 -4.21
CA TRP A 81 31.58 -1.70 -3.11
C TRP A 81 30.77 -2.96 -3.40
N GLU A 82 29.52 -2.86 -3.85
CA GLU A 82 28.73 -4.03 -4.28
C GLU A 82 29.47 -4.85 -5.34
N ARG A 83 30.10 -4.18 -6.31
CA ARG A 83 30.90 -4.83 -7.35
C ARG A 83 32.14 -5.48 -6.78
N ALA A 84 32.90 -4.80 -5.91
CA ALA A 84 34.09 -5.34 -5.26
C ALA A 84 33.79 -6.60 -4.44
N ILE A 85 32.64 -6.61 -3.73
CA ILE A 85 32.18 -7.76 -2.97
C ILE A 85 31.77 -8.90 -3.91
N LYS A 86 30.93 -8.65 -4.92
CA LYS A 86 30.49 -9.66 -5.90
C LYS A 86 31.65 -10.34 -6.63
N GLU A 87 32.66 -9.57 -7.04
CA GLU A 87 33.84 -10.10 -7.73
C GLU A 87 34.73 -10.91 -6.80
N SER A 88 34.66 -10.74 -5.48
CA SER A 88 35.45 -11.50 -4.50
C SER A 88 34.79 -12.79 -4.02
N LEU A 89 33.50 -12.98 -4.25
CA LEU A 89 32.77 -14.19 -3.90
C LEU A 89 33.08 -15.32 -4.92
N LYS A 90 33.51 -16.47 -4.42
CA LYS A 90 34.06 -17.57 -5.25
C LYS A 90 33.01 -18.43 -5.93
N SER A 91 31.74 -18.41 -5.51
CA SER A 91 30.66 -19.20 -6.11
C SER A 91 29.42 -18.35 -6.38
N ASN A 92 28.64 -18.73 -7.42
CA ASN A 92 27.38 -18.06 -7.69
C ASN A 92 26.36 -18.31 -6.57
N GLU A 93 26.39 -19.48 -5.93
CA GLU A 93 25.52 -19.81 -4.80
C GLU A 93 25.74 -18.90 -3.60
N ALA A 94 27.01 -18.54 -3.30
CA ALA A 94 27.32 -17.61 -2.21
C ALA A 94 26.80 -16.19 -2.47
N LYS A 95 26.55 -15.81 -3.73
CA LYS A 95 26.03 -14.48 -4.09
C LYS A 95 24.54 -14.31 -3.78
N ASP A 96 23.79 -15.40 -3.75
CA ASP A 96 22.36 -15.41 -3.49
C ASP A 96 22.05 -15.49 -1.98
N PHE A 97 23.05 -15.90 -1.15
CA PHE A 97 22.90 -16.01 0.31
C PHE A 97 23.17 -14.73 1.09
N TYR A 98 23.80 -13.73 0.49
CA TYR A 98 24.19 -12.50 1.19
C TYR A 98 23.46 -11.28 0.65
N ASP A 99 22.93 -10.46 1.54
CA ASP A 99 22.52 -9.09 1.19
C ASP A 99 23.77 -8.23 0.93
N ILE A 100 24.14 -8.21 -0.34
CA ILE A 100 25.35 -7.50 -0.81
C ILE A 100 25.23 -5.99 -0.57
N SER A 101 24.02 -5.43 -0.60
CA SER A 101 23.81 -4.00 -0.37
C SER A 101 24.10 -3.63 1.10
N SER A 102 23.65 -4.45 2.06
CA SER A 102 23.98 -4.26 3.47
C SER A 102 25.46 -4.46 3.76
N LEU A 103 26.11 -5.46 3.14
CA LEU A 103 27.56 -5.64 3.26
C LEU A 103 28.34 -4.45 2.69
N ALA A 104 27.91 -3.93 1.55
CA ALA A 104 28.53 -2.75 0.94
C ALA A 104 28.41 -1.52 1.86
N SER A 105 27.25 -1.29 2.45
CA SER A 105 27.04 -0.18 3.39
C SER A 105 27.93 -0.29 4.62
N GLY A 106 28.04 -1.48 5.19
CA GLY A 106 28.94 -1.73 6.33
C GLY A 106 30.42 -1.56 5.96
N ALA A 107 30.82 -1.97 4.75
CA ALA A 107 32.20 -1.81 4.26
C ALA A 107 32.54 -0.33 3.94
N MET A 108 31.58 0.42 3.40
CA MET A 108 31.72 1.89 3.21
C MET A 108 31.96 2.58 4.55
N GLU A 109 31.18 2.26 5.57
CA GLU A 109 31.35 2.84 6.91
C GLU A 109 32.71 2.43 7.52
N ALA A 110 33.10 1.14 7.40
CA ALA A 110 34.40 0.66 7.87
C ALA A 110 35.58 1.41 7.19
N ASN A 111 35.49 1.62 5.87
CA ASN A 111 36.52 2.34 5.12
C ASN A 111 36.58 3.82 5.53
N ARG A 112 35.41 4.46 5.74
CA ARG A 112 35.35 5.84 6.24
C ARG A 112 35.97 5.96 7.61
N LEU A 113 35.60 5.11 8.56
CA LEU A 113 36.18 5.09 9.90
C LEU A 113 37.67 4.84 9.88
N ALA A 114 38.14 3.88 9.08
CA ALA A 114 39.57 3.55 8.99
C ALA A 114 40.39 4.73 8.52
N ILE A 115 39.89 5.54 7.60
CA ILE A 115 40.63 6.71 7.05
C ILE A 115 40.48 7.93 7.95
N GLU A 116 39.28 8.30 8.37
CA GLU A 116 39.02 9.46 9.24
C GLU A 116 39.74 9.35 10.57
N TRP A 117 39.83 8.13 11.12
CA TRP A 117 40.43 7.86 12.42
C TRP A 117 41.87 7.32 12.34
N GLY A 118 42.42 7.16 11.12
CA GLY A 118 43.78 6.70 10.92
C GLY A 118 44.04 5.28 11.45
N LEU A 119 43.04 4.36 11.32
CA LEU A 119 43.12 3.02 11.89
C LEU A 119 44.06 2.14 11.10
N HIS A 120 45.03 1.53 11.79
CA HIS A 120 45.90 0.50 11.22
C HIS A 120 45.24 -0.89 11.38
N LEU A 121 44.89 -1.49 10.26
CA LEU A 121 44.28 -2.82 10.21
C LEU A 121 45.35 -3.82 9.69
N SER A 122 45.90 -4.66 10.59
CA SER A 122 46.85 -5.72 10.22
C SER A 122 46.09 -7.02 9.92
N SER A 123 46.61 -7.81 8.99
CA SER A 123 46.03 -9.14 8.68
C SER A 123 46.26 -10.20 9.78
N GLU A 124 47.21 -9.98 10.67
CA GLU A 124 47.60 -10.91 11.73
C GLU A 124 46.61 -10.91 12.88
N GLU A 125 46.05 -9.76 13.24
CA GLU A 125 45.04 -9.60 14.30
C GLU A 125 43.58 -9.53 13.76
N ALA A 126 43.40 -9.79 12.47
CA ALA A 126 42.10 -9.62 11.79
C ALA A 126 41.17 -10.80 12.05
N THR A 127 39.91 -10.46 12.40
CA THR A 127 38.81 -11.42 12.38
C THR A 127 38.50 -11.89 10.95
N THR A 128 37.66 -12.90 10.80
CA THR A 128 37.21 -13.40 9.49
C THR A 128 36.56 -12.28 8.65
N GLU A 129 35.73 -11.46 9.29
CA GLU A 129 35.03 -10.31 8.69
C GLU A 129 36.02 -9.23 8.29
N THR A 130 37.01 -8.96 9.12
CA THR A 130 38.07 -7.96 8.81
C THR A 130 38.92 -8.41 7.63
N LYS A 131 39.27 -9.71 7.57
CA LYS A 131 40.00 -10.26 6.41
C LYS A 131 39.21 -10.12 5.11
N ALA A 132 37.93 -10.44 5.14
CA ALA A 132 37.03 -10.25 4.00
C ALA A 132 36.98 -8.77 3.59
N PHE A 133 36.78 -7.87 4.54
CA PHE A 133 36.77 -6.42 4.30
C PHE A 133 38.08 -5.91 3.66
N LEU A 134 39.26 -6.38 4.12
CA LEU A 134 40.53 -5.97 3.54
C LEU A 134 40.68 -6.38 2.08
N ILE A 135 40.18 -7.58 1.72
CA ILE A 135 40.11 -8.07 0.32
C ILE A 135 39.20 -7.15 -0.50
N TRP A 136 37.98 -6.88 -0.01
CA TRP A 136 37.02 -6.01 -0.68
C TRP A 136 37.57 -4.59 -0.84
N ARG A 137 38.24 -4.05 0.20
CA ARG A 137 38.85 -2.72 0.17
C ARG A 137 39.93 -2.62 -0.89
N GLN A 138 40.80 -3.62 -1.01
CA GLN A 138 41.83 -3.64 -2.06
C GLN A 138 41.17 -3.67 -3.46
N ARG A 139 40.10 -4.46 -3.62
CA ARG A 139 39.37 -4.50 -4.89
C ARG A 139 38.68 -3.18 -5.21
N PHE A 140 37.98 -2.61 -4.23
CA PHE A 140 37.34 -1.31 -4.34
C PHE A 140 38.33 -0.21 -4.75
N GLN A 141 39.50 -0.15 -4.10
CA GLN A 141 40.55 0.80 -4.45
C GLN A 141 41.08 0.60 -5.88
N SER A 142 41.17 -0.63 -6.35
CA SER A 142 41.54 -0.95 -7.73
C SER A 142 40.49 -0.46 -8.73
N LEU A 143 39.20 -0.58 -8.38
CA LEU A 143 38.10 -0.05 -9.19
C LEU A 143 38.10 1.47 -9.23
N CYS A 144 38.33 2.15 -8.10
CA CYS A 144 38.50 3.60 -8.03
C CYS A 144 39.66 4.13 -8.89
N LYS A 145 40.79 3.41 -8.91
CA LYS A 145 41.92 3.77 -9.76
C LYS A 145 41.60 3.71 -11.25
N ARG A 146 40.75 2.75 -11.67
CA ARG A 146 40.35 2.63 -13.09
C ARG A 146 39.44 3.75 -13.55
N THR A 147 38.66 4.32 -12.64
CA THR A 147 37.72 5.42 -12.92
C THR A 147 38.33 6.78 -12.58
N GLU A 148 39.55 6.82 -12.02
CA GLU A 148 40.26 8.01 -11.53
C GLU A 148 39.46 8.83 -10.50
N HIS A 149 38.42 8.21 -9.87
CA HIS A 149 37.60 8.84 -8.85
C HIS A 149 38.07 8.42 -7.45
N LEU A 150 37.82 9.27 -6.47
CA LEU A 150 38.04 8.98 -5.06
C LEU A 150 36.72 9.07 -4.29
N GLU A 151 36.54 8.20 -3.28
CA GLU A 151 35.48 8.39 -2.30
C GLU A 151 35.77 9.63 -1.41
N ALA A 152 34.69 10.19 -0.84
CA ALA A 152 34.67 11.45 -0.11
C ALA A 152 35.79 11.57 0.93
N VAL A 153 36.10 10.49 1.66
CA VAL A 153 37.15 10.55 2.72
C VAL A 153 38.57 10.64 2.18
N ARG A 154 38.90 9.93 1.08
CA ARG A 154 40.20 10.08 0.41
C ARG A 154 40.29 11.37 -0.37
N TYR A 155 39.18 11.82 -0.94
CA TYR A 155 39.14 13.11 -1.63
C TYR A 155 39.39 14.26 -0.63
N SER A 156 38.86 14.16 0.59
CA SER A 156 39.17 15.10 1.69
C SER A 156 40.64 15.06 2.07
N ASN A 157 41.28 13.89 2.18
CA ASN A 157 42.72 13.77 2.43
C ASN A 157 43.53 14.43 1.31
N TRP A 158 43.14 14.24 0.05
CA TRP A 158 43.79 14.87 -1.09
C TRP A 158 43.70 16.41 -1.00
N ARG A 159 42.52 16.96 -0.67
CA ARG A 159 42.32 18.41 -0.46
C ARG A 159 43.24 18.96 0.66
N ILE A 160 43.33 18.26 1.78
CA ILE A 160 44.21 18.63 2.91
C ILE A 160 45.65 18.65 2.46
N GLU A 161 46.07 17.69 1.64
CA GLU A 161 47.44 17.68 1.13
C GLU A 161 47.71 18.82 0.15
N MET A 162 46.74 19.18 -0.69
CA MET A 162 46.85 20.39 -1.55
C MET A 162 46.99 21.66 -0.73
N ILE A 163 46.25 21.80 0.37
CA ILE A 163 46.41 22.93 1.29
C ILE A 163 47.83 22.96 1.89
N LYS A 164 48.39 21.82 2.32
CA LYS A 164 49.78 21.74 2.83
C LYS A 164 50.82 22.16 1.79
N GLN A 165 50.61 21.80 0.53
CA GLN A 165 51.48 22.14 -0.59
C GLN A 165 51.37 23.59 -1.04
N GLY A 166 50.49 24.36 -0.42
CA GLY A 166 50.43 25.79 -0.69
C GLY A 166 49.30 26.22 -1.61
N VAL A 167 48.48 25.29 -2.08
CA VAL A 167 47.33 25.57 -2.99
C VAL A 167 46.22 26.34 -2.29
N GLY A 168 45.66 27.32 -2.98
CA GLY A 168 44.50 28.12 -2.58
C GLY A 168 44.85 29.29 -1.63
N LYS A 169 44.03 30.33 -1.73
CA LYS A 169 44.10 31.52 -0.85
C LYS A 169 43.32 31.30 0.43
N LEU A 170 44.00 31.40 1.57
CA LEU A 170 43.39 31.16 2.88
C LEU A 170 43.04 32.47 3.61
N PRO A 171 41.93 32.52 4.36
CA PRO A 171 41.66 33.65 5.25
C PRO A 171 42.66 33.67 6.42
N SER A 172 42.83 34.85 7.06
CA SER A 172 43.75 34.97 8.18
C SER A 172 43.23 34.32 9.48
N TYR A 173 41.91 34.12 9.60
CA TYR A 173 41.29 33.58 10.79
C TYR A 173 40.12 32.66 10.42
N ILE A 174 40.14 31.46 10.98
CA ILE A 174 39.11 30.46 10.80
C ILE A 174 38.56 29.97 12.14
N GLU A 175 37.25 30.01 12.29
CA GLU A 175 36.50 29.44 13.43
C GLU A 175 35.81 28.15 13.03
N PHE A 176 35.98 27.07 13.80
CA PHE A 176 35.25 25.81 13.61
C PHE A 176 34.02 25.79 14.53
N ALA A 177 32.83 25.57 13.96
CA ALA A 177 31.57 25.58 14.66
C ALA A 177 30.83 24.25 14.49
N GLY A 178 30.36 23.64 15.61
CA GLY A 178 29.50 22.45 15.61
C GLY A 178 30.25 21.12 15.38
N PHE A 179 31.54 21.06 15.59
CA PHE A 179 32.36 19.85 15.53
C PHE A 179 32.49 19.23 16.94
N ASP A 180 31.54 18.38 17.34
CA ASP A 180 31.50 17.78 18.67
C ASP A 180 32.57 16.70 18.92
N ARG A 181 33.01 16.04 17.84
CA ARG A 181 34.09 15.07 17.83
C ARG A 181 35.18 15.52 16.86
N THR A 182 36.39 15.71 17.37
CA THR A 182 37.55 16.06 16.53
C THR A 182 38.29 14.78 16.16
N HIS A 183 37.96 14.20 15.00
CA HIS A 183 38.69 13.02 14.49
C HIS A 183 40.07 13.42 13.91
N PRO A 184 41.04 12.49 13.78
CA PRO A 184 42.40 12.77 13.30
C PRO A 184 42.46 13.48 11.95
N GLN A 185 41.60 13.17 10.97
CA GLN A 185 41.55 13.85 9.68
C GLN A 185 41.23 15.35 9.83
N LEU A 186 40.28 15.70 10.72
CA LEU A 186 39.95 17.10 11.01
C LEU A 186 41.13 17.83 11.70
N LYS A 187 41.82 17.14 12.61
CA LYS A 187 43.06 17.69 13.21
C LYS A 187 44.14 17.96 12.16
N MET A 188 44.32 17.02 11.23
CA MET A 188 45.27 17.20 10.12
C MET A 188 44.95 18.44 9.27
N LEU A 189 43.64 18.72 9.05
CA LEU A 189 43.22 19.96 8.38
C LEU A 189 43.57 21.21 9.21
N GLN A 190 43.24 21.19 10.50
CA GLN A 190 43.57 22.33 11.41
C GLN A 190 45.07 22.59 11.44
N GLU A 191 45.89 21.55 11.55
CA GLU A 191 47.32 21.63 11.52
C GLU A 191 47.87 22.19 10.18
N ALA A 192 47.29 21.74 9.05
CA ALA A 192 47.63 22.24 7.73
C ALA A 192 47.34 23.75 7.58
N LEU A 193 46.22 24.21 8.14
CA LEU A 193 45.83 25.63 8.17
C LEU A 193 46.80 26.44 9.05
N ILE A 194 47.13 25.94 10.23
CA ILE A 194 48.06 26.59 11.15
C ILE A 194 49.45 26.69 10.50
N GLN A 195 49.93 25.64 9.86
CA GLN A 195 51.22 25.64 9.13
C GLN A 195 51.26 26.69 8.00
N ARG A 196 50.08 26.99 7.42
CA ARG A 196 49.89 28.04 6.41
C ARG A 196 49.71 29.45 7.00
N GLY A 197 49.85 29.62 8.33
CA GLY A 197 49.72 30.90 9.03
C GLY A 197 48.29 31.35 9.34
N VAL A 198 47.32 30.45 9.26
CA VAL A 198 45.93 30.73 9.63
C VAL A 198 45.76 30.59 11.13
N SER A 199 45.16 31.58 11.78
CA SER A 199 44.72 31.45 13.19
C SER A 199 43.45 30.65 13.27
N VAL A 200 43.47 29.53 14.01
CA VAL A 200 42.35 28.58 14.14
C VAL A 200 41.79 28.60 15.56
N SER A 201 40.47 28.67 15.68
CA SER A 201 39.75 28.54 16.97
C SER A 201 38.46 27.71 16.83
N ASN A 202 37.88 27.30 17.97
CA ASN A 202 36.59 26.66 18.03
C ASN A 202 35.54 27.62 18.58
N LYS A 203 34.45 27.76 17.87
CA LYS A 203 33.31 28.61 18.25
C LYS A 203 32.39 27.90 19.23
N LEU A 204 32.19 28.46 20.38
CA LEU A 204 31.18 28.03 21.34
C LEU A 204 29.81 28.52 20.88
N LEU A 205 28.86 27.56 20.79
CA LEU A 205 27.48 27.76 20.29
C LEU A 205 26.44 27.71 21.42
N THR A 206 26.80 28.22 22.59
CA THR A 206 25.95 28.09 23.80
C THR A 206 25.77 29.43 24.46
N PHE A 207 24.67 29.60 25.21
CA PHE A 207 24.51 30.71 26.13
C PHE A 207 25.46 30.57 27.32
N ASP A 208 25.95 31.71 27.85
CA ASP A 208 26.94 31.74 28.96
C ASP A 208 26.38 31.21 30.27
N LYS A 209 25.05 31.19 30.46
CA LYS A 209 24.44 30.71 31.69
C LYS A 209 23.42 29.60 31.39
N PRO A 210 23.40 28.53 32.20
CA PRO A 210 22.32 27.58 32.15
C PRO A 210 21.00 28.23 32.50
N GLN A 211 19.98 27.96 31.73
CA GLN A 211 18.62 28.49 31.89
C GLN A 211 17.74 27.44 32.62
N LEU A 212 16.47 27.66 32.69
CA LEU A 212 15.54 26.70 33.28
C LEU A 212 15.50 25.39 32.49
N SER A 213 15.73 24.28 33.16
CA SER A 213 15.57 22.94 32.59
C SER A 213 14.69 22.07 33.50
N GLU A 214 13.77 21.36 32.91
CA GLU A 214 12.78 20.53 33.60
C GLU A 214 12.67 19.16 32.93
N HIS A 215 12.34 18.13 33.75
CA HIS A 215 12.04 16.79 33.27
C HIS A 215 10.58 16.46 33.53
N VAL A 216 9.89 15.93 32.52
CA VAL A 216 8.50 15.50 32.57
C VAL A 216 8.40 14.03 32.21
N VAL A 217 7.67 13.27 33.01
CA VAL A 217 7.41 11.85 32.73
C VAL A 217 5.97 11.71 32.28
N LEU A 218 5.76 11.00 31.16
CA LEU A 218 4.44 10.83 30.53
C LEU A 218 4.12 9.33 30.41
N SER A 219 2.82 8.98 30.34
CA SER A 219 2.38 7.58 30.35
C SER A 219 3.00 6.73 29.25
N ASP A 220 3.06 7.29 28.05
CA ASP A 220 3.52 6.58 26.87
C ASP A 220 4.05 7.57 25.81
N ARG A 221 4.56 7.04 24.71
CA ARG A 221 5.14 7.79 23.60
C ARG A 221 4.12 8.67 22.88
N ASP A 222 2.87 8.22 22.81
CA ASP A 222 1.80 9.00 22.17
C ASP A 222 1.43 10.23 23.02
N ALA A 223 1.35 10.03 24.33
CA ALA A 223 1.14 11.13 25.28
C ALA A 223 2.30 12.14 25.22
N GLU A 224 3.53 11.66 25.04
CA GLU A 224 4.72 12.50 24.87
C GLU A 224 4.62 13.34 23.60
N CYS A 225 4.25 12.76 22.45
CA CYS A 225 4.05 13.48 21.19
C CYS A 225 2.97 14.56 21.33
N ARG A 226 1.83 14.22 21.95
CA ARG A 226 0.72 15.16 22.15
C ARG A 226 1.11 16.30 23.08
N ALA A 227 1.79 16.00 24.19
CA ALA A 227 2.26 17.02 25.14
C ALA A 227 3.22 18.01 24.49
N ALA A 228 4.19 17.53 23.69
CA ALA A 228 5.13 18.38 22.98
C ALA A 228 4.45 19.30 21.96
N VAL A 229 3.44 18.79 21.24
CA VAL A 229 2.69 19.58 20.24
C VAL A 229 1.78 20.61 20.93
N LEU A 230 1.11 20.26 22.02
CA LEU A 230 0.29 21.20 22.81
C LEU A 230 1.13 22.28 23.48
N TRP A 231 2.30 21.90 24.01
CA TRP A 231 3.27 22.87 24.51
C TRP A 231 3.69 23.87 23.42
N ALA A 232 4.00 23.37 22.23
CA ALA A 232 4.39 24.23 21.13
C ALA A 232 3.29 25.21 20.74
N LYS A 233 2.02 24.75 20.67
CA LYS A 233 0.85 25.63 20.46
C LYS A 233 0.79 26.73 21.50
N LYS A 234 0.84 26.36 22.79
CA LYS A 234 0.80 27.30 23.90
C LYS A 234 1.92 28.34 23.79
N GLN A 235 3.16 27.93 23.54
CA GLN A 235 4.30 28.85 23.41
C GLN A 235 4.14 29.82 22.25
N LEU A 236 3.59 29.35 21.11
CA LEU A 236 3.35 30.21 19.94
C LEU A 236 2.20 31.21 20.14
N GLU A 237 1.21 30.85 20.95
CA GLU A 237 0.08 31.72 21.31
C GLU A 237 0.50 32.80 22.34
N GLU A 238 1.24 32.39 23.38
CA GLU A 238 1.69 33.32 24.44
C GLU A 238 2.76 34.29 23.94
N ASN A 239 3.67 33.81 23.06
CA ASN A 239 4.76 34.63 22.51
C ASN A 239 4.84 34.51 20.97
N PRO A 240 4.06 35.29 20.23
CA PRO A 240 4.04 35.25 18.78
C PRO A 240 5.39 35.47 18.05
N ALA A 241 6.37 36.07 18.75
CA ALA A 241 7.72 36.32 18.21
C ALA A 241 8.74 35.22 18.56
N SER A 242 8.37 34.26 19.41
CA SER A 242 9.28 33.22 19.88
C SER A 242 9.70 32.22 18.78
N HIS A 243 10.92 31.73 18.89
CA HIS A 243 11.44 30.64 18.09
C HIS A 243 11.68 29.42 18.96
N ILE A 244 10.94 28.36 18.70
CA ILE A 244 10.93 27.16 19.54
C ILE A 244 11.25 25.91 18.72
N ALA A 245 11.68 24.85 19.41
CA ALA A 245 11.91 23.57 18.77
C ALA A 245 11.36 22.39 19.57
N ILE A 246 10.94 21.36 18.85
CA ILE A 246 10.76 20.01 19.38
C ILE A 246 11.93 19.17 18.86
N VAL A 247 12.67 18.55 19.77
CA VAL A 247 13.83 17.72 19.45
C VAL A 247 13.49 16.26 19.67
N VAL A 248 13.76 15.44 18.66
CA VAL A 248 13.32 14.03 18.63
C VAL A 248 14.51 13.14 18.25
N PRO A 249 14.93 12.20 19.10
CA PRO A 249 16.03 11.28 18.80
C PRO A 249 15.76 10.42 17.56
N GLU A 250 14.56 9.89 17.43
CA GLU A 250 14.12 9.03 16.33
C GLU A 250 13.18 9.78 15.36
N LEU A 251 13.64 10.91 14.86
CA LEU A 251 12.83 11.80 14.03
C LEU A 251 12.26 11.11 12.79
N ALA A 252 13.01 10.23 12.16
CA ALA A 252 12.57 9.52 10.96
C ALA A 252 11.32 8.66 11.23
N THR A 253 11.28 7.97 12.37
CA THR A 253 10.17 7.09 12.78
C THR A 253 8.93 7.87 13.17
N LEU A 254 9.11 8.97 13.95
CA LEU A 254 7.99 9.75 14.49
C LEU A 254 7.50 10.87 13.56
N ARG A 255 8.19 11.12 12.45
CA ARG A 255 7.87 12.23 11.55
C ARG A 255 6.41 12.26 11.11
N SER A 256 5.87 11.12 10.66
CA SER A 256 4.49 11.04 10.15
C SER A 256 3.47 11.34 11.25
N GLN A 257 3.67 10.76 12.44
CA GLN A 257 2.81 10.96 13.60
C GLN A 257 2.84 12.42 14.07
N LEU A 258 4.03 12.98 14.23
CA LEU A 258 4.18 14.39 14.63
C LEU A 258 3.61 15.35 13.59
N SER A 259 3.78 15.05 12.29
CA SER A 259 3.20 15.88 11.22
C SER A 259 1.67 15.90 11.29
N GLY A 260 1.04 14.72 11.48
CA GLY A 260 -0.41 14.63 11.66
C GLY A 260 -0.90 15.41 12.88
N LEU A 261 -0.27 15.22 14.05
CA LEU A 261 -0.63 15.93 15.27
C LEU A 261 -0.42 17.45 15.17
N LEU A 262 0.66 17.90 14.51
CA LEU A 262 0.92 19.32 14.29
C LEU A 262 -0.11 19.94 13.33
N ASP A 263 -0.51 19.24 12.29
CA ASP A 263 -1.57 19.69 11.39
C ASP A 263 -2.91 19.76 12.13
N ASP A 264 -3.28 18.73 12.89
CA ASP A 264 -4.53 18.71 13.67
C ASP A 264 -4.61 19.87 14.68
N VAL A 265 -3.49 20.16 15.34
CA VAL A 265 -3.46 21.15 16.44
C VAL A 265 -3.23 22.58 15.96
N LEU A 266 -2.32 22.78 15.00
CA LEU A 266 -1.91 24.11 14.52
C LEU A 266 -2.63 24.52 13.22
N HIS A 267 -3.00 23.57 12.40
CA HIS A 267 -3.55 23.80 11.06
C HIS A 267 -4.77 22.90 10.76
N PRO A 268 -5.80 22.83 11.61
CA PRO A 268 -6.92 21.89 11.43
C PRO A 268 -7.65 22.06 10.09
N GLN A 269 -7.58 23.24 9.48
CA GLN A 269 -8.15 23.50 8.15
C GLN A 269 -7.44 22.72 7.03
N THR A 270 -6.20 22.29 7.22
CA THR A 270 -5.41 21.56 6.19
C THR A 270 -5.83 20.11 6.04
N THR A 271 -6.69 19.60 6.90
CA THR A 271 -7.37 18.30 6.72
C THR A 271 -8.30 18.30 5.50
N ARG A 272 -8.71 19.50 5.04
CA ARG A 272 -9.47 19.63 3.78
C ARG A 272 -8.55 19.52 2.59
N PRO A 273 -8.83 18.61 1.61
CA PRO A 273 -7.95 18.40 0.45
C PRO A 273 -7.60 19.69 -0.31
N ALA A 274 -8.54 20.64 -0.42
CA ALA A 274 -8.31 21.92 -1.10
C ALA A 274 -7.30 22.84 -0.39
N LEU A 275 -7.01 22.61 0.90
CA LEU A 275 -6.15 23.46 1.74
C LEU A 275 -4.86 22.74 2.17
N ILE A 276 -4.62 21.54 1.66
CA ILE A 276 -3.46 20.71 2.04
C ILE A 276 -2.12 21.39 1.75
N ASP A 277 -2.05 22.22 0.70
CA ASP A 277 -0.84 22.93 0.27
C ASP A 277 -0.62 24.26 0.99
N ASN A 278 -1.46 24.64 1.94
CA ASN A 278 -1.25 25.84 2.74
C ASN A 278 0.08 25.76 3.51
N SER A 279 0.76 26.88 3.61
CA SER A 279 2.04 26.97 4.34
C SER A 279 1.84 26.60 5.81
N ARG A 280 2.76 25.80 6.36
CA ARG A 280 2.79 25.39 7.77
C ARG A 280 3.61 26.39 8.60
N SER A 281 3.21 26.57 9.86
CA SER A 281 3.98 27.33 10.85
C SER A 281 5.17 26.55 11.43
N TYR A 282 5.35 25.30 11.01
CA TYR A 282 6.41 24.40 11.46
C TYR A 282 7.23 23.82 10.30
N GLU A 283 8.45 23.38 10.61
CA GLU A 283 9.37 22.75 9.66
C GLU A 283 10.12 21.59 10.30
N PHE A 284 10.22 20.48 9.59
CA PHE A 284 11.09 19.35 9.96
C PHE A 284 12.51 19.57 9.42
N SER A 285 13.51 19.27 10.22
CA SER A 285 14.92 19.31 9.78
C SER A 285 15.25 18.20 8.79
N LEU A 286 14.59 17.05 8.94
CA LEU A 286 14.76 15.92 8.06
C LEU A 286 13.80 16.04 6.86
N GLY A 287 14.32 16.03 5.65
CA GLY A 287 13.53 15.90 4.42
C GLY A 287 12.88 14.52 4.30
N VAL A 288 12.03 14.35 3.29
CA VAL A 288 11.48 13.06 2.92
C VAL A 288 12.21 12.51 1.69
N PRO A 289 12.37 11.18 1.54
CA PRO A 289 12.90 10.62 0.30
C PRO A 289 12.05 11.05 -0.90
N LEU A 290 12.70 11.50 -1.96
CA LEU A 290 12.01 12.08 -3.11
C LEU A 290 11.00 11.11 -3.76
N ASN A 291 11.30 9.81 -3.79
CA ASN A 291 10.43 8.76 -4.32
C ASN A 291 9.14 8.54 -3.51
N THR A 292 9.04 9.05 -2.28
CA THR A 292 7.82 8.94 -1.45
C THR A 292 6.78 10.01 -1.77
N LEU A 293 7.16 11.04 -2.51
CA LEU A 293 6.23 12.09 -2.93
C LEU A 293 5.29 11.57 -4.01
N PRO A 294 3.97 11.80 -3.88
CA PRO A 294 2.97 11.22 -4.79
C PRO A 294 3.24 11.48 -6.26
N VAL A 295 3.64 12.69 -6.63
CA VAL A 295 3.96 13.06 -8.00
C VAL A 295 5.15 12.25 -8.56
N ILE A 296 6.17 11.98 -7.75
CA ILE A 296 7.37 11.22 -8.16
C ILE A 296 7.10 9.71 -8.14
N ALA A 297 6.38 9.23 -7.12
CA ALA A 297 5.93 7.84 -7.07
C ALA A 297 5.11 7.48 -8.32
N THR A 298 4.26 8.40 -8.80
CA THR A 298 3.51 8.24 -10.06
C THR A 298 4.44 8.10 -11.25
N ALA A 299 5.46 8.95 -11.39
CA ALA A 299 6.43 8.86 -12.47
C ALA A 299 7.13 7.49 -12.50
N LEU A 300 7.61 7.02 -11.34
CA LEU A 300 8.27 5.73 -11.21
C LEU A 300 7.32 4.57 -11.54
N ASN A 301 6.06 4.62 -11.08
CA ASN A 301 5.05 3.61 -11.38
C ASN A 301 4.68 3.58 -12.88
N LEU A 302 4.61 4.72 -13.55
CA LEU A 302 4.39 4.79 -15.00
C LEU A 302 5.54 4.17 -15.80
N LEU A 303 6.79 4.42 -15.37
CA LEU A 303 7.95 3.77 -15.97
C LEU A 303 7.94 2.25 -15.73
N GLN A 304 7.57 1.80 -14.54
CA GLN A 304 7.40 0.37 -14.25
C GLN A 304 6.29 -0.25 -15.11
N LEU A 305 5.14 0.39 -15.23
CA LEU A 305 4.04 -0.05 -16.08
C LEU A 305 4.51 -0.28 -17.51
N ALA A 306 5.33 0.63 -18.06
CA ALA A 306 5.79 0.59 -19.44
C ALA A 306 6.72 -0.60 -19.75
N TRP A 307 7.64 -0.93 -18.86
CA TRP A 307 8.70 -1.93 -19.11
C TRP A 307 8.56 -3.23 -18.31
N GLN A 308 7.77 -3.25 -17.22
CA GLN A 308 7.42 -4.48 -16.48
C GLN A 308 6.02 -4.98 -16.83
N HIS A 309 5.70 -5.03 -18.11
CA HIS A 309 4.36 -5.18 -18.66
C HIS A 309 3.77 -6.60 -18.61
N ASN A 310 4.52 -7.61 -18.21
CA ASN A 310 4.04 -9.00 -18.23
C ASN A 310 3.31 -9.43 -16.96
N ASN A 311 3.53 -8.74 -15.85
CA ASN A 311 2.95 -9.09 -14.56
C ASN A 311 2.60 -7.81 -13.77
N LEU A 312 1.45 -7.22 -14.10
CA LEU A 312 0.91 -6.03 -13.44
C LEU A 312 -0.11 -6.49 -12.39
N SER A 313 -0.02 -5.96 -11.18
CA SER A 313 -1.07 -6.19 -10.19
C SER A 313 -2.23 -5.21 -10.34
N GLN A 314 -3.45 -5.63 -10.00
CA GLN A 314 -4.61 -4.74 -9.92
C GLN A 314 -4.30 -3.51 -9.06
N GLN A 315 -3.60 -3.70 -7.94
CA GLN A 315 -3.23 -2.62 -7.02
C GLN A 315 -2.34 -1.55 -7.67
N GLN A 316 -1.36 -1.97 -8.49
CA GLN A 316 -0.49 -1.02 -9.21
C GLN A 316 -1.30 -0.17 -10.19
N VAL A 317 -2.17 -0.80 -10.97
CA VAL A 317 -3.02 -0.09 -11.94
C VAL A 317 -4.03 0.80 -11.22
N ALA A 318 -4.68 0.32 -10.16
CA ALA A 318 -5.61 1.10 -9.35
C ALA A 318 -4.93 2.35 -8.76
N THR A 319 -3.72 2.20 -8.20
CA THR A 319 -2.94 3.32 -7.67
C THR A 319 -2.69 4.40 -8.73
N LEU A 320 -2.43 4.00 -9.98
CA LEU A 320 -2.28 4.95 -11.09
C LEU A 320 -3.61 5.58 -11.48
N LEU A 321 -4.69 4.80 -11.60
CA LEU A 321 -6.02 5.31 -12.00
C LEU A 321 -6.57 6.37 -11.05
N HIS A 322 -6.35 6.21 -9.73
CA HIS A 322 -6.76 7.16 -8.71
C HIS A 322 -5.78 8.32 -8.49
N ASN A 323 -4.70 8.36 -9.25
CA ASN A 323 -3.65 9.34 -9.04
C ASN A 323 -3.84 10.58 -9.94
N PRO A 324 -3.80 11.82 -9.38
CA PRO A 324 -4.06 13.04 -10.15
C PRO A 324 -2.86 13.53 -10.99
N TYR A 325 -1.71 12.82 -10.97
CA TYR A 325 -0.48 13.31 -11.60
C TYR A 325 -0.19 12.68 -12.97
N TRP A 326 -1.21 12.24 -13.70
CA TRP A 326 -1.02 11.76 -15.06
C TRP A 326 -2.33 11.83 -15.88
N SER A 327 -2.23 11.92 -17.21
CA SER A 327 -3.36 12.05 -18.14
C SER A 327 -4.30 13.24 -17.82
N ASP A 328 -5.54 13.21 -18.27
CA ASP A 328 -6.54 14.24 -17.95
C ASP A 328 -7.36 13.83 -16.74
N ASP A 329 -6.80 14.06 -15.56
CA ASP A 329 -7.42 13.66 -14.31
C ASP A 329 -8.78 14.33 -14.03
N LEU A 330 -8.88 15.64 -14.29
CA LEU A 330 -10.08 16.40 -13.96
C LEU A 330 -11.31 15.97 -14.78
N ALA A 331 -11.12 15.61 -16.05
CA ALA A 331 -12.21 15.20 -16.93
C ALA A 331 -12.58 13.72 -16.78
N GLU A 332 -11.63 12.86 -16.34
CA GLU A 332 -11.78 11.41 -16.34
C GLU A 332 -11.83 10.80 -14.94
N ALA A 333 -11.79 11.58 -13.84
CA ALA A 333 -11.67 11.06 -12.49
C ALA A 333 -12.76 10.05 -12.12
N ASP A 334 -14.03 10.39 -12.33
CA ASP A 334 -15.18 9.52 -12.03
C ASP A 334 -15.17 8.27 -12.94
N ALA A 335 -14.84 8.45 -14.21
CA ALA A 335 -14.76 7.37 -15.17
C ALA A 335 -13.60 6.40 -14.84
N LYS A 336 -12.45 6.89 -14.36
CA LYS A 336 -11.34 6.07 -13.87
C LYS A 336 -11.73 5.27 -12.63
N ALA A 337 -12.49 5.87 -11.71
CA ALA A 337 -12.98 5.17 -10.53
C ALA A 337 -13.96 4.04 -10.90
N LEU A 338 -14.89 4.28 -11.82
CA LEU A 338 -15.77 3.25 -12.36
C LEU A 338 -15.00 2.16 -13.11
N PHE A 339 -13.97 2.53 -13.86
CA PHE A 339 -13.10 1.59 -14.54
C PHE A 339 -12.35 0.71 -13.55
N ASP A 340 -11.79 1.28 -12.48
CA ASP A 340 -11.12 0.51 -11.42
C ASP A 340 -12.07 -0.50 -10.77
N ALA A 341 -13.29 -0.09 -10.43
CA ALA A 341 -14.29 -0.99 -9.85
C ALA A 341 -14.64 -2.17 -10.77
N ARG A 342 -14.80 -1.92 -12.09
CA ARG A 342 -15.04 -2.99 -13.07
C ARG A 342 -13.80 -3.86 -13.29
N MET A 343 -12.62 -3.24 -13.38
CA MET A 343 -11.36 -3.96 -13.52
C MET A 343 -11.13 -4.95 -12.39
N ARG A 344 -11.40 -4.55 -11.13
CA ARG A 344 -11.26 -5.43 -9.96
C ARG A 344 -12.21 -6.61 -9.98
N ARG A 345 -13.39 -6.47 -10.60
CA ARG A 345 -14.37 -7.55 -10.76
C ARG A 345 -14.03 -8.49 -11.91
N ASP A 346 -13.54 -7.94 -13.03
CA ASP A 346 -13.50 -8.64 -14.32
C ASP A 346 -12.10 -9.12 -14.71
N LEU A 347 -11.03 -8.56 -14.12
CA LEU A 347 -9.65 -9.00 -14.36
C LEU A 347 -9.06 -9.73 -13.15
N PRO A 348 -8.12 -10.65 -13.38
CA PRO A 348 -7.38 -11.32 -12.31
C PRO A 348 -6.54 -10.36 -11.46
N MET A 349 -6.09 -10.82 -10.29
CA MET A 349 -5.23 -10.04 -9.39
C MET A 349 -3.93 -9.59 -10.07
N SER A 350 -3.48 -10.35 -11.08
CA SER A 350 -2.29 -10.08 -11.87
C SER A 350 -2.54 -10.35 -13.35
N PHE A 351 -2.11 -9.45 -14.23
CA PHE A 351 -2.35 -9.53 -15.66
C PHE A 351 -1.27 -8.81 -16.46
N SER A 352 -1.22 -9.04 -17.78
CA SER A 352 -0.32 -8.33 -18.68
C SER A 352 -0.88 -6.98 -19.12
N LEU A 353 0.00 -6.05 -19.52
CA LEU A 353 -0.41 -4.76 -20.08
C LEU A 353 -1.24 -4.92 -21.37
N ASN A 354 -0.95 -5.92 -22.20
CA ASN A 354 -1.76 -6.22 -23.38
C ASN A 354 -3.21 -6.55 -22.98
N ARG A 355 -3.41 -7.32 -21.90
CA ARG A 355 -4.74 -7.65 -21.39
C ARG A 355 -5.45 -6.41 -20.86
N LEU A 356 -4.72 -5.54 -20.15
CA LEU A 356 -5.26 -4.25 -19.71
C LEU A 356 -5.72 -3.39 -20.89
N GLN A 357 -4.90 -3.24 -21.92
CA GLN A 357 -5.25 -2.46 -23.11
C GLN A 357 -6.49 -3.01 -23.84
N HIS A 358 -6.55 -4.34 -23.99
CA HIS A 358 -7.72 -4.99 -24.59
C HIS A 358 -8.99 -4.75 -23.73
N TYR A 359 -8.86 -4.89 -22.43
CA TYR A 359 -9.96 -4.65 -21.49
C TYR A 359 -10.42 -3.17 -21.50
N MET A 360 -9.49 -2.22 -21.49
CA MET A 360 -9.78 -0.79 -21.63
C MET A 360 -10.60 -0.52 -22.88
N HIS A 361 -10.19 -1.09 -24.02
CA HIS A 361 -10.90 -0.94 -25.29
C HIS A 361 -12.30 -1.57 -25.26
N LYS A 362 -12.43 -2.77 -24.71
CA LYS A 362 -13.72 -3.49 -24.57
C LYS A 362 -14.73 -2.70 -23.73
N VAL A 363 -14.28 -2.16 -22.59
CA VAL A 363 -15.16 -1.45 -21.65
C VAL A 363 -15.59 -0.09 -22.18
N THR A 364 -14.79 0.56 -23.05
CA THR A 364 -15.15 1.85 -23.67
C THR A 364 -16.10 1.71 -24.84
N MET A 365 -16.13 0.55 -25.53
CA MET A 365 -16.98 0.30 -26.70
C MET A 365 -18.32 -0.36 -26.35
N GLY A 366 -18.53 -0.81 -25.11
CA GLY A 366 -19.76 -1.51 -24.69
C GLY A 366 -20.89 -0.56 -24.26
N ASP A 367 -22.13 -1.08 -24.19
CA ASP A 367 -23.30 -0.38 -23.63
C ASP A 367 -23.02 0.09 -22.21
N GLY A 368 -23.20 1.40 -21.95
CA GLY A 368 -22.81 2.04 -20.70
C GLY A 368 -21.30 2.27 -20.59
N GLY A 369 -20.63 2.52 -21.72
CA GLY A 369 -19.18 2.64 -21.85
C GLY A 369 -18.57 3.70 -20.94
N ILE A 370 -17.46 3.31 -20.28
CA ILE A 370 -16.66 4.24 -19.47
C ILE A 370 -15.74 5.02 -20.40
N VAL A 371 -15.83 6.34 -20.38
CA VAL A 371 -15.11 7.22 -21.31
C VAL A 371 -13.82 7.74 -20.66
N ILE A 372 -12.67 7.09 -20.96
CA ILE A 372 -11.33 7.48 -20.46
C ILE A 372 -10.31 7.64 -21.64
N PRO A 373 -10.59 8.47 -22.64
CA PRO A 373 -9.78 8.54 -23.85
C PRO A 373 -8.36 9.05 -23.61
N SER A 374 -8.15 10.01 -22.71
CA SER A 374 -6.83 10.54 -22.39
C SER A 374 -5.96 9.49 -21.71
N THR A 375 -6.55 8.73 -20.78
CA THR A 375 -5.86 7.62 -20.10
C THR A 375 -5.47 6.51 -21.07
N ILE A 376 -6.37 6.11 -21.97
CA ILE A 376 -6.09 5.11 -23.01
C ILE A 376 -4.99 5.60 -23.96
N GLN A 377 -5.06 6.85 -24.40
CA GLN A 377 -4.02 7.44 -25.22
C GLN A 377 -2.65 7.44 -24.52
N ALA A 378 -2.60 7.87 -23.26
CA ALA A 378 -1.36 7.89 -22.47
C ALA A 378 -0.75 6.48 -22.33
N VAL A 379 -1.56 5.46 -22.01
CA VAL A 379 -1.10 4.06 -21.92
C VAL A 379 -0.60 3.55 -23.27
N ASN A 380 -1.35 3.80 -24.35
CA ASN A 380 -0.99 3.31 -25.70
C ASN A 380 0.29 3.96 -26.21
N THR A 381 0.43 5.29 -26.06
CA THR A 381 1.64 6.01 -26.53
C THR A 381 2.86 5.64 -25.72
N LEU A 382 2.73 5.54 -24.39
CA LEU A 382 3.79 5.11 -23.50
C LEU A 382 4.26 3.69 -23.84
N PHE A 383 3.34 2.75 -24.03
CA PHE A 383 3.68 1.36 -24.32
C PHE A 383 4.29 1.19 -25.72
N ALA A 384 3.75 1.89 -26.73
CA ALA A 384 4.35 1.90 -28.06
C ALA A 384 5.79 2.42 -28.03
N TYR A 385 6.04 3.49 -27.27
CA TYR A 385 7.37 4.03 -27.08
C TYR A 385 8.30 3.07 -26.34
N ALA A 386 7.82 2.41 -25.29
CA ALA A 386 8.61 1.44 -24.53
C ALA A 386 9.03 0.23 -25.40
N LYS A 387 8.18 -0.25 -26.30
CA LYS A 387 8.50 -1.35 -27.22
C LYS A 387 9.67 -1.03 -28.16
N THR A 388 9.79 0.24 -28.60
CA THR A 388 10.91 0.64 -29.47
C THR A 388 12.25 0.72 -28.71
N HIS A 389 12.22 0.73 -27.38
CA HIS A 389 13.39 0.86 -26.51
C HIS A 389 13.55 -0.37 -25.58
N ALA A 390 13.42 -1.59 -26.15
CA ALA A 390 13.52 -2.84 -25.38
C ALA A 390 14.97 -3.34 -25.17
N VAL A 391 15.96 -2.77 -25.90
CA VAL A 391 17.37 -3.22 -25.88
C VAL A 391 18.12 -2.55 -24.72
N LYS A 392 19.15 -3.24 -24.22
CA LYS A 392 20.03 -2.68 -23.19
C LYS A 392 20.74 -1.43 -23.70
N GLN A 393 20.72 -0.38 -22.90
CA GLN A 393 21.27 0.95 -23.19
C GLN A 393 22.15 1.45 -22.03
N PRO A 394 23.06 2.41 -22.28
CA PRO A 394 23.75 3.12 -21.20
C PRO A 394 22.77 3.89 -20.30
N PRO A 395 23.08 4.08 -19.01
CA PRO A 395 22.27 4.89 -18.08
C PRO A 395 21.93 6.31 -18.60
N SER A 396 22.84 6.99 -19.27
CA SER A 396 22.60 8.31 -19.87
C SER A 396 21.52 8.28 -20.96
N THR A 397 21.53 7.24 -21.79
CA THR A 397 20.48 7.04 -22.81
C THR A 397 19.14 6.75 -22.15
N TRP A 398 19.12 5.93 -21.10
CA TRP A 398 17.91 5.68 -20.31
C TRP A 398 17.34 6.94 -19.65
N ALA A 399 18.19 7.86 -19.19
CA ALA A 399 17.75 9.15 -18.67
C ALA A 399 16.90 9.92 -19.69
N SER A 400 17.38 10.01 -20.94
CA SER A 400 16.62 10.67 -22.02
C SER A 400 15.35 9.91 -22.40
N ILE A 401 15.42 8.57 -22.45
CA ILE A 401 14.28 7.71 -22.75
C ILE A 401 13.19 7.88 -21.69
N PHE A 402 13.55 7.86 -20.41
CA PHE A 402 12.59 8.01 -19.32
C PHE A 402 11.94 9.39 -19.28
N SER A 403 12.69 10.47 -19.52
CA SER A 403 12.10 11.81 -19.65
C SER A 403 11.06 11.88 -20.77
N THR A 404 11.37 11.32 -21.96
CA THR A 404 10.43 11.26 -23.08
C THR A 404 9.25 10.34 -22.80
N ALA A 405 9.46 9.20 -22.15
CA ALA A 405 8.40 8.27 -21.76
C ALA A 405 7.38 8.92 -20.81
N LEU A 406 7.83 9.70 -19.84
CA LEU A 406 6.97 10.45 -18.93
C LEU A 406 6.13 11.52 -19.67
N GLN A 407 6.67 12.15 -20.69
CA GLN A 407 5.91 13.05 -21.56
C GLN A 407 4.81 12.28 -22.33
N HIS A 408 5.12 11.11 -22.90
CA HIS A 408 4.14 10.25 -23.55
C HIS A 408 3.05 9.76 -22.60
N ALA A 409 3.39 9.53 -21.34
CA ALA A 409 2.44 9.21 -20.28
C ALA A 409 1.59 10.42 -19.84
N GLN A 410 1.85 11.62 -20.35
CA GLN A 410 1.22 12.87 -19.93
C GLN A 410 1.44 13.16 -18.42
N TRP A 411 2.60 12.79 -17.89
CA TRP A 411 3.01 13.16 -16.53
C TRP A 411 3.57 14.61 -16.54
N PRO A 412 3.27 15.45 -15.54
CA PRO A 412 2.57 15.22 -14.29
C PRO A 412 1.06 15.48 -14.30
N GLY A 413 0.38 15.34 -15.44
CA GLY A 413 -1.04 15.58 -15.61
C GLY A 413 -1.37 17.03 -15.96
N LYS A 414 -2.67 17.33 -16.08
CA LYS A 414 -3.15 18.67 -16.50
C LYS A 414 -3.57 19.58 -15.33
N ARG A 415 -3.60 19.08 -14.10
CA ARG A 415 -3.95 19.90 -12.95
C ARG A 415 -2.88 20.96 -12.66
N SER A 416 -3.27 22.06 -12.03
CA SER A 416 -2.32 23.05 -11.51
C SER A 416 -1.51 22.44 -10.36
N LEU A 417 -0.17 22.56 -10.44
CA LEU A 417 0.76 22.06 -9.44
C LEU A 417 1.04 23.12 -8.38
N SER A 418 1.15 22.71 -7.14
CA SER A 418 1.62 23.57 -6.05
C SER A 418 3.12 23.86 -6.17
N ASN A 419 3.61 24.88 -5.45
CA ASN A 419 5.03 25.21 -5.47
C ASN A 419 5.93 24.07 -4.95
N PRO A 420 5.60 23.33 -3.87
CA PRO A 420 6.35 22.14 -3.46
C PRO A 420 6.38 21.04 -4.52
N GLU A 421 5.27 20.79 -5.20
CA GLU A 421 5.21 19.78 -6.26
C GLU A 421 6.10 20.16 -7.45
N ASN A 422 6.09 21.42 -7.88
CA ASN A 422 7.00 21.91 -8.91
C ASN A 422 8.47 21.77 -8.52
N GLN A 423 8.83 22.10 -7.28
CA GLN A 423 10.20 21.92 -6.77
C GLN A 423 10.59 20.44 -6.74
N ALA A 424 9.64 19.53 -6.39
CA ALA A 424 9.89 18.10 -6.41
C ALA A 424 10.13 17.57 -7.83
N ILE A 425 9.37 18.04 -8.81
CA ILE A 425 9.57 17.69 -10.23
C ILE A 425 10.95 18.12 -10.70
N LEU A 426 11.35 19.36 -10.44
CA LEU A 426 12.69 19.85 -10.80
C LEU A 426 13.81 19.05 -10.12
N ALA A 427 13.62 18.69 -8.86
CA ALA A 427 14.54 17.81 -8.15
C ALA A 427 14.62 16.41 -8.78
N PHE A 428 13.50 15.87 -9.26
CA PHE A 428 13.45 14.58 -9.93
C PHE A 428 14.10 14.61 -11.32
N GLU A 429 13.92 15.67 -12.08
CA GLU A 429 14.62 15.88 -13.36
C GLU A 429 16.14 15.90 -13.17
N GLN A 430 16.63 16.54 -12.10
CA GLN A 430 18.04 16.47 -11.73
C GLN A 430 18.49 15.04 -11.42
N VAL A 431 17.66 14.27 -10.71
CA VAL A 431 17.95 12.85 -10.39
C VAL A 431 17.96 12.00 -11.65
N ILE A 432 17.04 12.22 -12.61
CA ILE A 432 17.07 11.55 -13.91
C ILE A 432 18.39 11.89 -14.64
N GLY A 433 18.81 13.15 -14.64
CA GLY A 433 20.11 13.55 -15.20
C GLY A 433 21.31 12.88 -14.53
N GLN A 434 21.27 12.69 -13.20
CA GLN A 434 22.32 11.98 -12.47
C GLN A 434 22.45 10.49 -12.85
N LEU A 435 21.42 9.87 -13.42
CA LEU A 435 21.52 8.50 -13.92
C LEU A 435 22.65 8.36 -14.94
N GLY A 436 22.89 9.40 -15.76
CA GLY A 436 23.99 9.42 -16.72
C GLY A 436 25.40 9.32 -16.11
N SER A 437 25.56 9.77 -14.86
CA SER A 437 26.85 9.65 -14.15
C SER A 437 27.26 8.21 -13.84
N LEU A 438 26.36 7.25 -14.08
CA LEU A 438 26.59 5.82 -13.83
C LEU A 438 27.12 5.06 -15.06
N ASP A 439 27.26 5.71 -16.21
CA ASP A 439 27.69 5.06 -17.47
C ASP A 439 29.01 4.30 -17.33
N ALA A 440 30.02 4.94 -16.74
CA ALA A 440 31.34 4.34 -16.53
C ALA A 440 31.34 3.15 -15.55
N LEU A 441 30.31 3.06 -14.68
CA LEU A 441 30.25 2.06 -13.61
C LEU A 441 29.41 0.85 -13.98
N LEU A 442 28.29 1.04 -14.68
CA LEU A 442 27.26 0.01 -14.90
C LEU A 442 27.22 -0.54 -16.33
N GLY A 443 27.76 0.22 -17.31
CA GLY A 443 27.64 -0.14 -18.72
C GLY A 443 26.18 -0.19 -19.18
N ASN A 444 25.83 -1.06 -20.12
CA ASN A 444 24.48 -1.17 -20.66
C ASN A 444 23.52 -1.90 -19.73
N LEU A 445 22.44 -1.25 -19.35
CA LEU A 445 21.38 -1.75 -18.48
C LEU A 445 20.13 -2.11 -19.27
N SER A 446 19.36 -3.10 -18.78
CA SER A 446 17.96 -3.24 -19.17
C SER A 446 17.10 -2.13 -18.57
N ALA A 447 15.93 -1.89 -19.12
CA ALA A 447 14.99 -0.90 -18.59
C ALA A 447 14.69 -1.11 -17.09
N SER A 448 14.39 -2.35 -16.69
CA SER A 448 14.10 -2.68 -15.29
C SER A 448 15.29 -2.39 -14.36
N GLN A 449 16.53 -2.66 -14.82
CA GLN A 449 17.73 -2.32 -14.07
C GLN A 449 17.91 -0.79 -13.97
N ALA A 450 17.66 -0.06 -15.05
CA ALA A 450 17.75 1.40 -15.05
C ALA A 450 16.68 2.06 -14.16
N ILE A 451 15.44 1.55 -14.18
CA ILE A 451 14.37 2.00 -13.28
C ILE A 451 14.74 1.74 -11.82
N LEU A 452 15.34 0.58 -11.51
CA LEU A 452 15.81 0.28 -10.16
C LEU A 452 16.88 1.29 -9.70
N GLN A 453 17.83 1.66 -10.57
CA GLN A 453 18.83 2.66 -10.24
C GLN A 453 18.21 4.04 -10.05
N LEU A 454 17.28 4.44 -10.90
CA LEU A 454 16.53 5.69 -10.75
C LEU A 454 15.75 5.74 -9.44
N THR A 455 15.12 4.63 -9.05
CA THR A 455 14.42 4.50 -7.77
C THR A 455 15.38 4.64 -6.59
N LYS A 456 16.56 3.99 -6.62
CA LYS A 456 17.59 4.13 -5.59
C LYS A 456 18.11 5.58 -5.47
N LEU A 457 18.37 6.25 -6.61
CA LEU A 457 18.77 7.66 -6.63
C LEU A 457 17.67 8.55 -6.01
N SER A 458 16.42 8.33 -6.38
CA SER A 458 15.29 9.08 -5.86
C SER A 458 15.06 8.83 -4.36
N GLN A 459 15.33 7.62 -3.87
CA GLN A 459 15.24 7.27 -2.45
C GLN A 459 16.38 7.93 -1.64
N ALA A 460 17.58 7.99 -2.19
CA ALA A 460 18.74 8.62 -1.54
C ALA A 460 18.62 10.16 -1.51
N LYS A 461 17.86 10.76 -2.43
CA LYS A 461 17.65 12.20 -2.48
C LYS A 461 16.59 12.63 -1.46
N LEU A 462 17.03 13.23 -0.37
CA LEU A 462 16.11 13.87 0.58
C LEU A 462 15.58 15.18 -0.03
N PHE A 463 14.27 15.31 -0.04
CA PHE A 463 13.57 16.50 -0.51
C PHE A 463 12.96 17.26 0.66
N GLN A 464 13.16 18.57 0.64
CA GLN A 464 12.51 19.53 1.52
C GLN A 464 12.16 20.75 0.67
N SER A 465 10.89 21.14 0.65
CA SER A 465 10.45 22.33 -0.09
C SER A 465 11.06 23.58 0.54
N GLU A 466 11.55 24.49 -0.28
CA GLU A 466 12.03 25.78 0.18
C GLU A 466 10.86 26.68 0.59
N SER A 467 10.87 27.13 1.84
CA SER A 467 9.94 28.14 2.34
C SER A 467 10.62 29.50 2.36
N LYS A 468 9.91 30.53 1.88
CA LYS A 468 10.39 31.93 1.96
C LYS A 468 10.42 32.47 3.38
N LEU A 469 9.56 31.95 4.26
CA LEU A 469 9.45 32.38 5.65
C LEU A 469 10.01 31.28 6.56
N MET A 470 10.80 31.65 7.56
CA MET A 470 11.20 30.70 8.60
C MET A 470 9.99 30.37 9.48
N PRO A 471 9.63 29.09 9.60
CA PRO A 471 8.66 28.69 10.59
C PRO A 471 9.21 28.93 12.00
N ARG A 472 8.34 29.36 12.89
CA ARG A 472 8.68 29.65 14.29
C ARG A 472 8.89 28.39 15.12
N LEU A 473 8.30 27.26 14.68
CA LEU A 473 8.46 25.95 15.27
C LEU A 473 9.36 25.09 14.38
N GLN A 474 10.40 24.52 14.97
CA GLN A 474 11.31 23.62 14.28
C GLN A 474 11.27 22.23 14.94
N ILE A 475 11.15 21.20 14.12
CA ILE A 475 11.24 19.82 14.59
C ILE A 475 12.58 19.24 14.15
N LEU A 476 13.44 18.91 15.12
CA LEU A 476 14.86 18.67 14.95
C LEU A 476 15.27 17.27 15.43
N GLY A 477 16.29 16.71 14.80
CA GLY A 477 17.04 15.62 15.40
C GLY A 477 17.97 16.13 16.52
N LEU A 478 18.39 15.24 17.43
CA LEU A 478 19.25 15.59 18.57
C LEU A 478 20.53 16.33 18.16
N LEU A 479 21.21 15.87 17.11
CA LEU A 479 22.46 16.49 16.64
C LEU A 479 22.26 17.84 15.95
N GLU A 480 21.05 18.12 15.50
CA GLU A 480 20.71 19.36 14.79
C GLU A 480 20.18 20.45 15.71
N SER A 481 19.88 20.11 16.96
CA SER A 481 19.24 21.01 17.95
C SER A 481 20.05 22.25 18.28
N VAL A 482 21.32 22.28 17.95
CA VAL A 482 22.29 23.31 18.37
C VAL A 482 22.58 24.38 17.29
N ALA A 483 21.81 24.36 16.21
CA ALA A 483 22.08 25.22 15.06
C ALA A 483 21.75 26.73 15.26
N SER A 484 20.95 27.08 16.28
CA SER A 484 20.57 28.47 16.57
C SER A 484 20.10 28.60 18.02
N PRO A 485 20.34 29.72 18.72
CA PRO A 485 19.72 29.97 19.99
C PRO A 485 18.20 30.04 19.86
N LEU A 486 17.51 29.27 20.70
CA LEU A 486 16.06 29.17 20.74
C LEU A 486 15.50 29.80 22.01
N ASP A 487 14.28 30.27 21.97
CA ASP A 487 13.63 30.79 23.18
C ASP A 487 13.21 29.65 24.11
N ALA A 488 12.67 28.57 23.53
CA ALA A 488 12.33 27.37 24.29
C ALA A 488 12.49 26.09 23.43
N MET A 489 12.72 24.98 24.11
CA MET A 489 12.95 23.69 23.47
C MET A 489 12.29 22.56 24.27
N TRP A 490 11.62 21.64 23.57
CA TRP A 490 11.13 20.39 24.11
C TRP A 490 11.93 19.23 23.53
N VAL A 491 12.58 18.43 24.39
CA VAL A 491 13.41 17.29 23.98
C VAL A 491 12.72 16.00 24.40
N MET A 492 12.24 15.25 23.41
CA MET A 492 11.49 14.02 23.60
C MET A 492 12.38 12.78 23.70
N GLY A 493 11.82 11.68 24.18
CA GLY A 493 12.43 10.36 24.10
C GLY A 493 13.65 10.16 25.00
N MET A 494 13.68 10.84 26.16
CA MET A 494 14.76 10.74 27.13
C MET A 494 14.65 9.46 27.97
N ASN A 495 14.56 8.33 27.28
CA ASN A 495 14.56 6.99 27.85
C ASN A 495 15.92 6.29 27.69
N ASP A 496 16.27 5.38 28.62
CA ASP A 496 17.58 4.72 28.71
C ASP A 496 17.97 3.87 27.49
N HIS A 497 16.99 3.36 26.76
CA HIS A 497 17.20 2.56 25.54
C HIS A 497 17.45 3.43 24.29
N LEU A 498 17.09 4.72 24.32
CA LEU A 498 17.27 5.67 23.22
C LEU A 498 18.46 6.57 23.44
N TRP A 499 18.69 7.02 24.68
CA TRP A 499 19.72 7.99 24.99
C TRP A 499 20.35 7.73 26.37
N PRO A 500 21.69 7.50 26.48
CA PRO A 500 22.67 7.39 25.40
C PRO A 500 22.38 6.28 24.40
N PRO A 501 22.73 6.46 23.11
CA PRO A 501 22.51 5.41 22.12
C PRO A 501 23.42 4.21 22.40
N ALA A 502 22.90 3.00 22.10
CA ALA A 502 23.67 1.77 22.32
C ALA A 502 24.97 1.75 21.48
N ALA A 503 26.04 1.22 22.05
CA ALA A 503 27.27 0.98 21.29
C ALA A 503 27.02 -0.04 20.18
N ARG A 504 27.43 0.28 18.97
CA ARG A 504 27.32 -0.57 17.76
C ARG A 504 28.61 -0.47 16.93
N PRO A 505 29.72 -1.08 17.41
CA PRO A 505 30.97 -1.03 16.65
C PRO A 505 30.79 -1.71 15.30
N ASN A 506 31.47 -1.18 14.29
CA ASN A 506 31.42 -1.75 12.94
C ASN A 506 32.02 -3.17 12.92
N ALA A 507 31.29 -4.15 12.40
CA ALA A 507 31.69 -5.56 12.42
C ALA A 507 32.96 -5.87 11.60
N PHE A 508 33.28 -5.04 10.60
CA PHE A 508 34.43 -5.25 9.72
C PHE A 508 35.75 -4.71 10.29
N ILE A 509 35.71 -4.03 11.43
CA ILE A 509 36.89 -3.52 12.13
C ILE A 509 36.99 -4.20 13.50
N PRO A 510 38.12 -4.75 13.90
CA PRO A 510 38.26 -5.37 15.23
C PRO A 510 37.81 -4.41 16.35
N ALA A 511 37.01 -4.89 17.28
CA ALA A 511 36.41 -4.07 18.32
C ALA A 511 37.46 -3.39 19.23
N HIS A 512 38.61 -4.06 19.49
CA HIS A 512 39.67 -3.48 20.28
C HIS A 512 40.33 -2.29 19.58
N VAL A 513 40.50 -2.34 18.24
CA VAL A 513 41.05 -1.22 17.45
C VAL A 513 40.14 -0.01 17.54
N GLN A 514 38.82 -0.24 17.39
CA GLN A 514 37.83 0.83 17.49
C GLN A 514 37.80 1.46 18.87
N ARG A 515 37.88 0.66 19.95
CA ARG A 515 37.91 1.14 21.34
C ARG A 515 39.19 1.92 21.63
N THR A 516 40.34 1.41 21.21
CA THR A 516 41.65 2.12 21.40
C THR A 516 41.68 3.48 20.70
N ALA A 517 41.11 3.54 19.50
CA ALA A 517 41.01 4.78 18.72
C ALA A 517 39.86 5.67 19.14
N LYS A 518 38.97 5.21 20.04
CA LYS A 518 37.74 5.92 20.49
C LYS A 518 36.85 6.34 19.34
N THR A 519 36.65 5.43 18.37
CA THR A 519 35.77 5.71 17.22
C THR A 519 34.32 5.86 17.68
N PRO A 520 33.46 6.54 16.90
CA PRO A 520 32.02 6.57 17.18
C PRO A 520 31.46 5.15 17.33
N ASN A 521 30.56 4.95 18.28
CA ASN A 521 29.88 3.67 18.57
C ASN A 521 30.79 2.53 19.06
N ALA A 522 32.07 2.79 19.35
CA ALA A 522 33.06 1.76 19.74
C ALA A 522 32.77 1.09 21.09
N SER A 523 32.24 1.81 22.05
CA SER A 523 31.90 1.32 23.37
C SER A 523 30.81 2.16 24.02
N CYS A 524 30.23 1.63 25.12
CA CYS A 524 29.23 2.34 25.90
C CYS A 524 29.79 3.62 26.54
N GLU A 525 31.06 3.59 26.97
CA GLU A 525 31.76 4.74 27.58
C GLU A 525 31.90 5.89 26.56
N GLU A 526 32.27 5.59 25.31
CA GLU A 526 32.36 6.59 24.26
C GLU A 526 30.99 7.15 23.86
N GLN A 527 29.94 6.34 23.93
CA GLN A 527 28.57 6.80 23.71
C GLN A 527 28.06 7.66 24.87
N ASP A 528 28.36 7.29 26.08
CA ASP A 528 27.99 8.07 27.27
C ASP A 528 28.71 9.43 27.28
N ALA A 529 30.02 9.45 27.05
CA ALA A 529 30.81 10.69 26.95
C ALA A 529 30.25 11.63 25.86
N PHE A 530 29.88 11.08 24.72
CA PHE A 530 29.27 11.83 23.63
C PHE A 530 27.89 12.37 24.03
N ALA A 531 27.04 11.51 24.61
CA ALA A 531 25.70 11.91 25.04
C ALA A 531 25.75 13.00 26.11
N ASN A 532 26.68 12.92 27.07
CA ASN A 532 26.92 13.98 28.07
C ASN A 532 27.31 15.30 27.42
N THR A 533 28.18 15.28 26.41
CA THR A 533 28.60 16.48 25.67
C THR A 533 27.40 17.13 24.95
N ILE A 534 26.61 16.34 24.26
CA ILE A 534 25.40 16.82 23.54
C ILE A 534 24.36 17.34 24.56
N HIS A 535 24.12 16.62 25.65
CA HIS A 535 23.17 17.00 26.69
C HIS A 535 23.54 18.33 27.34
N ALA A 536 24.79 18.50 27.75
CA ALA A 536 25.30 19.76 28.29
C ALA A 536 25.13 20.92 27.32
N ARG A 537 25.24 20.66 26.03
CA ARG A 537 25.04 21.67 24.99
C ARG A 537 23.57 22.00 24.78
N ILE A 538 22.68 20.98 24.81
CA ILE A 538 21.23 21.18 24.69
C ILE A 538 20.72 22.08 25.81
N ILE A 539 21.09 21.82 27.05
CA ILE A 539 20.71 22.65 28.22
C ILE A 539 21.05 24.12 28.01
N ARG A 540 22.13 24.41 27.25
CA ARG A 540 22.60 25.76 27.00
C ARG A 540 22.14 26.36 25.66
N SER A 541 21.34 25.63 24.85
CA SER A 541 20.92 26.10 23.53
C SER A 541 19.57 26.81 23.50
N ALA A 542 18.83 26.83 24.61
CA ALA A 542 17.58 27.56 24.74
C ALA A 542 17.45 28.17 26.13
N LYS A 543 16.58 29.19 26.29
CA LYS A 543 16.30 29.81 27.58
C LYS A 543 15.54 28.87 28.51
N HIS A 544 14.66 28.07 27.95
CA HIS A 544 13.88 27.06 28.67
C HIS A 544 13.94 25.74 27.92
N VAL A 545 14.35 24.66 28.60
CA VAL A 545 14.45 23.32 28.03
C VAL A 545 13.63 22.35 28.85
N ILE A 546 12.66 21.69 28.21
CA ILE A 546 11.87 20.62 28.79
C ILE A 546 12.35 19.29 28.19
N PHE A 547 12.75 18.38 29.06
CA PHE A 547 13.05 16.99 28.67
C PHE A 547 11.85 16.11 28.98
N SER A 548 11.50 15.18 28.11
CA SER A 548 10.42 14.25 28.38
C SER A 548 10.84 12.78 28.17
N SER A 549 10.25 11.91 28.99
CA SER A 549 10.40 10.47 28.88
C SER A 549 9.07 9.76 29.05
N ALA A 550 8.89 8.62 28.39
CA ALA A 550 7.71 7.77 28.53
C ALA A 550 7.90 6.72 29.62
N GLU A 551 6.82 6.39 30.37
CA GLU A 551 6.83 5.30 31.37
C GLU A 551 6.72 3.93 30.75
N GLN A 552 6.03 3.83 29.59
CA GLN A 552 5.81 2.55 28.91
C GLN A 552 5.75 2.69 27.39
N GLU A 553 6.01 1.58 26.70
CA GLU A 553 5.81 1.39 25.27
C GLU A 553 5.10 0.05 25.06
N GLY A 554 3.81 0.10 24.73
CA GLY A 554 2.94 -1.07 24.79
C GLY A 554 2.91 -1.65 26.22
N GLU A 555 3.26 -2.92 26.40
CA GLU A 555 3.36 -3.58 27.72
C GLU A 555 4.74 -3.41 28.39
N ARG A 556 5.72 -2.85 27.68
CA ARG A 556 7.08 -2.70 28.18
C ARG A 556 7.20 -1.45 29.06
N LYS A 557 7.60 -1.61 30.32
CA LYS A 557 7.97 -0.49 31.19
C LYS A 557 9.32 0.09 30.76
N LEU A 558 9.38 1.39 30.63
CA LEU A 558 10.57 2.14 30.26
C LEU A 558 11.19 2.82 31.49
N ARG A 559 12.47 3.19 31.35
CA ARG A 559 13.21 3.96 32.36
C ARG A 559 13.68 5.26 31.75
N PRO A 560 13.67 6.35 32.52
CA PRO A 560 14.32 7.59 32.10
C PRO A 560 15.81 7.38 31.84
N SER A 561 16.36 8.17 30.92
CA SER A 561 17.78 8.23 30.68
C SER A 561 18.57 8.57 31.96
N PRO A 562 19.75 7.98 32.20
CA PRO A 562 20.62 8.35 33.30
C PRO A 562 20.96 9.84 33.35
N LEU A 563 20.97 10.52 32.20
CA LEU A 563 21.24 11.95 32.07
C LEU A 563 20.15 12.85 32.68
N MET A 564 18.97 12.29 32.95
CA MET A 564 17.87 13.03 33.61
C MET A 564 18.02 13.15 35.11
N ARG A 565 18.97 12.47 35.76
CA ARG A 565 19.13 12.45 37.23
C ARG A 565 19.32 13.84 37.84
N GLU A 566 20.02 14.72 37.15
CA GLU A 566 20.33 16.08 37.63
C GLU A 566 19.29 17.12 37.23
N ILE A 567 18.30 16.74 36.43
CA ILE A 567 17.26 17.64 35.95
C ILE A 567 16.06 17.53 36.89
N PRO A 568 15.52 18.66 37.42
CA PRO A 568 14.36 18.63 38.31
C PRO A 568 13.16 18.01 37.65
N LEU A 569 12.54 17.02 38.33
CA LEU A 569 11.29 16.44 37.92
C LEU A 569 10.15 17.42 38.21
N THR A 570 9.41 17.75 37.16
CA THR A 570 8.25 18.65 37.29
C THR A 570 6.99 17.82 37.34
N SER A 571 6.21 18.02 38.40
CA SER A 571 4.91 17.37 38.61
C SER A 571 3.75 18.09 37.92
N THR A 572 4.05 18.89 36.90
CA THR A 572 3.02 19.65 36.20
C THR A 572 2.07 18.69 35.50
N GLU A 573 0.82 18.65 35.93
CA GLU A 573 -0.26 18.07 35.14
C GLU A 573 -0.36 18.83 33.84
N TRP A 574 0.41 18.42 32.83
CA TRP A 574 0.21 18.91 31.48
C TRP A 574 -1.21 18.54 31.09
N PRO A 575 -1.98 19.43 30.51
CA PRO A 575 -3.33 19.14 30.03
C PRO A 575 -3.23 18.09 28.93
N LEU A 576 -3.27 16.86 29.40
CA LEU A 576 -3.12 15.65 28.60
C LEU A 576 -4.33 15.43 27.69
N ALA A 577 -4.13 14.61 26.76
CA ALA A 577 -4.96 13.99 25.76
C ALA A 577 -6.49 14.15 25.87
N ASN A 578 -7.06 14.11 27.05
CA ASN A 578 -8.49 14.33 27.28
C ASN A 578 -8.95 15.74 26.87
N LYS A 579 -8.10 16.78 27.09
CA LYS A 579 -8.42 18.14 26.65
C LYS A 579 -8.17 18.37 25.17
N LEU A 580 -7.30 17.59 24.52
CA LEU A 580 -7.20 17.65 23.07
C LEU A 580 -8.45 17.06 22.41
N ALA A 581 -8.90 15.90 22.87
CA ALA A 581 -10.17 15.33 22.45
C ALA A 581 -11.34 16.28 22.76
N GLU A 582 -11.36 16.89 23.94
CA GLU A 582 -12.34 17.92 24.29
C GLU A 582 -12.22 19.19 23.42
N SER A 583 -11.02 19.66 23.10
CA SER A 583 -10.85 20.86 22.26
C SER A 583 -11.13 20.57 20.78
N LEU A 584 -10.90 19.36 20.31
CA LEU A 584 -11.30 18.89 18.97
C LEU A 584 -12.80 18.60 18.91
N CYS A 585 -13.39 18.07 19.99
CA CYS A 585 -14.83 17.86 20.12
C CYS A 585 -15.63 19.16 20.35
N LEU A 586 -15.01 20.27 20.79
CA LEU A 586 -15.67 21.55 20.91
C LEU A 586 -16.11 22.17 19.57
N SER A 587 -15.69 21.60 18.45
CA SER A 587 -16.25 21.92 17.12
C SER A 587 -17.51 21.11 16.79
N VAL A 588 -17.87 20.10 17.60
CA VAL A 588 -19.15 19.40 17.47
C VAL A 588 -20.20 20.24 18.20
N PRO A 589 -21.21 20.77 17.49
CA PRO A 589 -22.25 21.58 18.15
C PRO A 589 -22.84 20.80 19.33
N ALA A 590 -22.96 21.46 20.49
CA ALA A 590 -23.57 20.86 21.68
C ALA A 590 -24.95 20.24 21.41
N GLU A 591 -25.64 20.72 20.39
CA GLU A 591 -26.90 20.16 19.87
C GLU A 591 -26.79 18.68 19.39
N ILE A 592 -25.59 18.16 19.10
CA ILE A 592 -25.40 16.76 18.70
C ILE A 592 -25.18 15.86 19.92
N ILE A 593 -24.67 16.42 21.03
CA ILE A 593 -24.35 15.65 22.25
C ILE A 593 -25.64 15.34 23.04
N ASP A 594 -26.65 16.23 22.96
CA ASP A 594 -27.93 16.10 23.68
C ASP A 594 -29.05 15.43 22.87
N LYS A 595 -28.77 14.93 21.66
CA LYS A 595 -29.82 14.17 20.97
C LYS A 595 -30.01 12.83 21.65
N PRO A 596 -31.24 12.52 22.12
CA PRO A 596 -31.53 11.22 22.68
C PRO A 596 -31.24 10.13 21.67
N TRP A 597 -30.80 8.97 22.14
CA TRP A 597 -30.60 7.78 21.31
C TRP A 597 -31.83 7.56 20.46
N GLN A 598 -31.66 7.52 19.14
CA GLN A 598 -32.74 7.26 18.22
C GLN A 598 -32.77 5.76 17.91
N TRP A 599 -33.91 5.14 18.23
CA TRP A 599 -34.16 3.78 17.80
C TRP A 599 -34.45 3.77 16.31
N LEU A 600 -33.70 2.98 15.56
CA LEU A 600 -33.91 2.77 14.15
C LEU A 600 -34.52 1.38 13.95
N ASP A 601 -35.63 1.31 13.20
CA ASP A 601 -36.19 0.04 12.75
C ASP A 601 -35.35 -0.49 11.60
N ASP A 602 -34.64 -1.60 11.84
CA ASP A 602 -33.79 -2.27 10.83
C ASP A 602 -34.53 -3.39 10.07
N HIS A 603 -35.83 -3.55 10.29
CA HIS A 603 -36.64 -4.53 9.59
C HIS A 603 -37.09 -4.06 8.20
N GLN A 604 -37.00 -2.76 7.94
CA GLN A 604 -37.51 -2.13 6.73
C GLN A 604 -36.40 -1.44 5.97
N ALA A 605 -36.09 -1.92 4.78
CA ALA A 605 -35.20 -1.29 3.82
C ALA A 605 -36.02 -0.37 2.87
N PRO A 606 -35.35 0.52 2.12
CA PRO A 606 -36.01 1.31 1.08
C PRO A 606 -36.71 0.39 0.06
N ALA A 607 -37.95 0.76 -0.33
CA ALA A 607 -38.70 0.05 -1.36
C ALA A 607 -37.93 0.03 -2.70
N VAL A 608 -38.16 -1.00 -3.51
CA VAL A 608 -37.60 -1.10 -4.86
C VAL A 608 -38.49 -0.34 -5.82
N LEU A 609 -37.91 0.55 -6.63
CA LEU A 609 -38.64 1.31 -7.63
C LEU A 609 -39.14 0.40 -8.75
N GLU A 610 -40.33 0.71 -9.29
CA GLU A 610 -40.89 -0.03 -10.41
C GLU A 610 -39.98 0.00 -11.64
N GLY A 611 -39.83 -1.15 -12.31
CA GLY A 611 -38.95 -1.30 -13.46
C GLY A 611 -37.46 -1.36 -13.13
N SER A 612 -37.07 -1.31 -11.85
CA SER A 612 -35.68 -1.46 -11.45
C SER A 612 -35.22 -2.91 -11.60
N HIS A 613 -34.02 -3.09 -12.12
CA HIS A 613 -33.35 -4.39 -12.14
C HIS A 613 -32.71 -4.65 -10.77
N VAL A 614 -33.09 -5.77 -10.14
CA VAL A 614 -32.47 -6.25 -8.90
C VAL A 614 -31.56 -7.42 -9.23
N SER A 615 -30.27 -7.32 -8.91
CA SER A 615 -29.31 -8.38 -9.16
C SER A 615 -29.54 -9.60 -8.26
N GLY A 616 -29.11 -10.80 -8.73
CA GLY A 616 -29.14 -12.03 -7.92
C GLY A 616 -30.04 -13.13 -8.45
N GLY A 617 -30.90 -12.86 -9.39
CA GLY A 617 -31.74 -13.87 -10.05
C GLY A 617 -32.51 -14.74 -9.06
N THR A 618 -32.49 -16.07 -9.28
CA THR A 618 -33.13 -17.05 -8.37
C THR A 618 -32.52 -17.02 -6.96
N GLY A 619 -31.26 -16.65 -6.80
CA GLY A 619 -30.59 -16.54 -5.50
C GLY A 619 -31.16 -15.42 -4.61
N LEU A 620 -31.58 -14.29 -5.21
CA LEU A 620 -32.30 -13.23 -4.49
C LEU A 620 -33.61 -13.73 -3.91
N ILE A 621 -34.43 -14.41 -4.71
CA ILE A 621 -35.72 -14.98 -4.29
C ILE A 621 -35.53 -16.02 -3.19
N LYS A 622 -34.54 -16.91 -3.35
CA LYS A 622 -34.14 -17.89 -2.33
C LYS A 622 -33.73 -17.23 -1.02
N ALA A 623 -32.87 -16.26 -1.08
CA ALA A 623 -32.39 -15.53 0.11
C ALA A 623 -33.55 -14.81 0.82
N GLN A 624 -34.46 -14.17 0.07
CA GLN A 624 -35.63 -13.50 0.63
C GLN A 624 -36.59 -14.49 1.30
N ALA A 625 -36.81 -15.65 0.69
CA ALA A 625 -37.64 -16.70 1.25
C ALA A 625 -37.05 -17.30 2.55
N ILE A 626 -35.74 -17.41 2.66
CA ILE A 626 -35.05 -17.91 3.85
C ILE A 626 -34.94 -16.84 4.93
N CYS A 627 -34.37 -15.68 4.59
CA CYS A 627 -34.14 -14.56 5.52
C CYS A 627 -34.10 -13.23 4.76
N PRO A 628 -35.09 -12.35 4.88
CA PRO A 628 -35.16 -11.08 4.16
C PRO A 628 -33.92 -10.20 4.34
N ALA A 629 -33.33 -10.16 5.53
CA ALA A 629 -32.10 -9.44 5.78
C ALA A 629 -30.93 -9.99 4.95
N TRP A 630 -30.82 -11.29 4.76
CA TRP A 630 -29.84 -11.91 3.87
C TRP A 630 -29.97 -11.38 2.44
N ALA A 631 -31.20 -11.41 1.89
CA ALA A 631 -31.47 -10.88 0.55
C ALA A 631 -31.08 -9.41 0.41
N PHE A 632 -31.40 -8.60 1.41
CA PHE A 632 -31.09 -7.18 1.43
C PHE A 632 -29.58 -6.94 1.46
N TYR A 633 -28.84 -7.52 2.40
CA TYR A 633 -27.39 -7.30 2.51
C TYR A 633 -26.63 -7.83 1.31
N GLN A 634 -26.91 -9.03 0.86
CA GLN A 634 -26.14 -9.68 -0.21
C GLN A 634 -26.47 -9.14 -1.61
N TYR A 635 -27.76 -8.98 -1.93
CA TYR A 635 -28.18 -8.68 -3.29
C TYR A 635 -28.55 -7.21 -3.54
N ARG A 636 -28.98 -6.48 -2.53
CA ARG A 636 -29.29 -5.04 -2.67
C ARG A 636 -28.13 -4.15 -2.23
N LEU A 637 -27.41 -4.52 -1.17
CA LEU A 637 -26.21 -3.79 -0.72
C LEU A 637 -24.90 -4.39 -1.27
N HIS A 638 -24.99 -5.52 -2.01
CA HIS A 638 -23.83 -6.20 -2.63
C HIS A 638 -22.74 -6.64 -1.66
N ALA A 639 -23.10 -6.91 -0.40
CA ALA A 639 -22.18 -7.48 0.57
C ALA A 639 -21.83 -8.92 0.17
N LYS A 640 -20.54 -9.27 0.15
CA LYS A 640 -20.05 -10.61 -0.18
C LYS A 640 -18.96 -11.01 0.81
N ALA A 641 -18.89 -12.31 1.10
CA ALA A 641 -17.76 -12.86 1.83
C ALA A 641 -16.47 -12.77 0.98
N LEU A 642 -15.35 -12.53 1.65
CA LEU A 642 -14.04 -12.70 1.01
C LEU A 642 -13.82 -14.20 0.77
N LYS A 643 -13.59 -14.58 -0.49
CA LYS A 643 -13.23 -15.96 -0.82
C LYS A 643 -11.84 -16.27 -0.22
N ALA A 644 -11.75 -17.37 0.51
CA ALA A 644 -10.46 -17.89 0.93
C ALA A 644 -9.71 -18.37 -0.33
N PRO A 645 -8.44 -18.03 -0.50
CA PRO A 645 -7.63 -18.57 -1.58
C PRO A 645 -7.49 -20.09 -1.38
N ILE A 646 -7.74 -20.84 -2.45
CA ILE A 646 -7.56 -22.29 -2.48
C ILE A 646 -6.64 -22.66 -3.65
N ASP A 647 -5.87 -23.72 -3.49
CA ASP A 647 -5.08 -24.26 -4.59
C ASP A 647 -6.00 -25.06 -5.53
N GLY A 648 -6.07 -24.69 -6.81
CA GLY A 648 -6.90 -25.35 -7.81
C GLY A 648 -8.32 -24.81 -7.92
N LEU A 649 -9.26 -25.65 -8.34
CA LEU A 649 -10.66 -25.28 -8.59
C LEU A 649 -11.53 -25.45 -7.35
N ASP A 650 -12.39 -24.47 -7.06
CA ASP A 650 -13.41 -24.59 -6.03
C ASP A 650 -14.60 -25.48 -6.46
N ALA A 651 -15.46 -25.80 -5.52
CA ALA A 651 -16.62 -26.66 -5.81
C ALA A 651 -17.60 -26.01 -6.79
N MET A 652 -17.71 -24.68 -6.79
CA MET A 652 -18.58 -23.93 -7.70
C MET A 652 -18.00 -23.92 -9.11
N GLU A 653 -16.70 -23.69 -9.26
CA GLU A 653 -15.98 -23.72 -10.54
C GLU A 653 -16.07 -25.10 -11.18
N ARG A 654 -15.87 -26.16 -10.39
CA ARG A 654 -16.04 -27.55 -10.86
C ARG A 654 -17.49 -27.84 -11.30
N GLY A 655 -18.47 -27.26 -10.60
CA GLY A 655 -19.87 -27.34 -10.99
C GLY A 655 -20.12 -26.63 -12.33
N ASN A 656 -19.66 -25.40 -12.46
CA ASN A 656 -19.80 -24.62 -13.69
C ASN A 656 -19.17 -25.28 -14.90
N LEU A 657 -18.03 -25.94 -14.74
CA LEU A 657 -17.39 -26.70 -15.83
C LEU A 657 -18.25 -27.89 -16.29
N VAL A 658 -18.93 -28.58 -15.37
CA VAL A 658 -19.87 -29.66 -15.73
C VAL A 658 -21.04 -29.10 -16.53
N HIS A 659 -21.63 -27.97 -16.13
CA HIS A 659 -22.72 -27.31 -16.87
C HIS A 659 -22.28 -26.94 -18.28
N GLN A 660 -21.08 -26.29 -18.41
CA GLN A 660 -20.56 -25.89 -19.72
C GLN A 660 -20.27 -27.08 -20.64
N VAL A 661 -19.76 -28.19 -20.10
CA VAL A 661 -19.54 -29.41 -20.92
C VAL A 661 -20.87 -30.02 -21.36
N LEU A 662 -21.89 -30.05 -20.48
CA LEU A 662 -23.23 -30.53 -20.82
C LEU A 662 -23.91 -29.59 -21.83
N GLU A 663 -23.77 -28.26 -21.69
CA GLU A 663 -24.20 -27.27 -22.66
C GLU A 663 -23.59 -27.54 -24.03
N ALA A 664 -22.26 -27.68 -24.11
CA ALA A 664 -21.56 -28.00 -25.35
C ALA A 664 -21.95 -29.34 -25.96
N PHE A 665 -22.24 -30.33 -25.12
CA PHE A 665 -22.73 -31.65 -25.58
C PHE A 665 -24.14 -31.58 -26.16
N TRP A 666 -25.08 -30.90 -25.51
CA TRP A 666 -26.49 -30.87 -25.92
C TRP A 666 -26.83 -29.80 -26.97
N HIS A 667 -25.86 -29.00 -27.37
CA HIS A 667 -26.11 -28.00 -28.43
C HIS A 667 -26.50 -28.66 -29.74
N GLU A 668 -27.74 -28.39 -30.22
CA GLU A 668 -28.28 -28.91 -31.47
C GLU A 668 -28.39 -30.47 -31.52
N ARG A 669 -28.49 -31.14 -30.38
CA ARG A 669 -28.58 -32.60 -30.28
C ARG A 669 -29.86 -33.02 -29.50
N ASP A 670 -30.30 -34.27 -29.69
CA ASP A 670 -31.52 -34.84 -29.11
C ASP A 670 -31.29 -36.28 -28.60
N SER A 671 -32.39 -36.90 -28.17
CA SER A 671 -32.40 -38.31 -27.69
C SER A 671 -31.94 -39.30 -28.75
N ASP A 672 -32.29 -39.08 -30.03
CA ASP A 672 -31.92 -39.95 -31.12
C ASP A 672 -30.44 -39.92 -31.40
N TYR A 673 -29.85 -38.72 -31.31
CA TYR A 673 -28.39 -38.60 -31.38
C TYR A 673 -27.68 -39.41 -30.27
N LEU A 674 -28.13 -39.25 -29.01
CA LEU A 674 -27.55 -39.99 -27.87
C LEU A 674 -27.77 -41.50 -28.01
N ALA A 675 -28.93 -41.98 -28.49
CA ALA A 675 -29.24 -43.37 -28.64
C ALA A 675 -28.32 -44.08 -29.66
N ASN A 676 -27.98 -43.40 -30.76
CA ASN A 676 -27.16 -43.87 -31.85
C ASN A 676 -25.66 -43.69 -31.65
N LEU A 677 -25.21 -42.98 -30.60
CA LEU A 677 -23.80 -42.71 -30.35
C LEU A 677 -23.12 -43.94 -29.74
N SER A 678 -22.00 -44.37 -30.35
CA SER A 678 -21.14 -45.41 -29.77
C SER A 678 -20.39 -44.91 -28.54
N ASP A 679 -19.94 -45.83 -27.71
CA ASP A 679 -19.15 -45.51 -26.51
C ASP A 679 -17.82 -44.80 -26.83
N GLU A 680 -17.20 -45.14 -27.97
CA GLU A 680 -15.96 -44.56 -28.44
C GLU A 680 -16.18 -43.12 -28.97
N ASP A 681 -17.21 -42.97 -29.82
CA ASP A 681 -17.59 -41.65 -30.37
C ASP A 681 -18.04 -40.67 -29.26
N MET A 682 -18.77 -41.19 -28.26
CA MET A 682 -19.17 -40.41 -27.09
C MET A 682 -17.95 -39.91 -26.33
N SER A 683 -16.93 -40.76 -26.08
CA SER A 683 -15.71 -40.32 -25.42
C SER A 683 -15.00 -39.25 -26.23
N CYS A 684 -14.86 -39.43 -27.54
CA CYS A 684 -14.22 -38.46 -28.42
C CYS A 684 -14.94 -37.09 -28.43
N VAL A 685 -16.26 -37.10 -28.50
CA VAL A 685 -17.09 -35.86 -28.44
C VAL A 685 -16.94 -35.15 -27.09
N LEU A 686 -16.97 -35.90 -25.99
CA LEU A 686 -16.84 -35.35 -24.65
C LEU A 686 -15.43 -34.83 -24.37
N GLU A 687 -14.38 -35.55 -24.82
CA GLU A 687 -13.01 -35.08 -24.69
C GLU A 687 -12.79 -33.74 -25.41
N ARG A 688 -13.33 -33.59 -26.61
CA ARG A 688 -13.26 -32.34 -27.37
C ARG A 688 -14.01 -31.24 -26.68
N SER A 689 -15.26 -31.47 -26.23
CA SER A 689 -16.06 -30.47 -25.53
C SER A 689 -15.41 -30.05 -24.21
N ALA A 690 -14.88 -31.00 -23.44
CA ALA A 690 -14.20 -30.70 -22.17
C ALA A 690 -12.89 -29.93 -22.40
N TYR A 691 -12.12 -30.29 -23.43
CA TYR A 691 -10.90 -29.58 -23.79
C TYR A 691 -11.18 -28.13 -24.18
N ASP A 692 -12.16 -27.89 -25.05
CA ASP A 692 -12.54 -26.54 -25.50
C ASP A 692 -13.03 -25.67 -24.33
N VAL A 693 -13.86 -26.25 -23.45
CA VAL A 693 -14.34 -25.57 -22.24
C VAL A 693 -13.19 -25.23 -21.29
N LEU A 694 -12.28 -26.17 -21.02
CA LEU A 694 -11.14 -25.96 -20.15
C LEU A 694 -10.12 -24.96 -20.72
N ALA A 695 -9.92 -24.98 -22.04
CA ALA A 695 -9.06 -24.02 -22.71
C ALA A 695 -9.59 -22.59 -22.55
N LEU A 696 -10.90 -22.39 -22.75
CA LEU A 696 -11.56 -21.10 -22.53
C LEU A 696 -11.49 -20.70 -21.06
N PHE A 697 -11.80 -21.62 -20.14
CA PHE A 697 -11.75 -21.40 -18.70
C PHE A 697 -10.35 -20.95 -18.26
N ASN A 698 -9.30 -21.66 -18.68
CA ASN A 698 -7.91 -21.33 -18.33
C ASN A 698 -7.43 -19.96 -18.88
N GLN A 699 -7.99 -19.52 -20.02
CA GLN A 699 -7.73 -18.18 -20.53
C GLN A 699 -8.39 -17.08 -19.69
N MET A 700 -9.49 -17.38 -19.04
CA MET A 700 -10.29 -16.43 -18.28
C MET A 700 -10.03 -16.48 -16.76
N HIS A 701 -9.40 -17.56 -16.29
CA HIS A 701 -9.10 -17.77 -14.88
C HIS A 701 -7.89 -16.95 -14.41
N ASP A 702 -7.87 -16.60 -13.13
CA ASP A 702 -6.82 -15.77 -12.52
C ASP A 702 -5.47 -16.48 -12.44
N GLU A 703 -5.49 -17.79 -12.22
CA GLU A 703 -4.31 -18.66 -12.22
C GLU A 703 -4.19 -19.40 -13.54
N VAL A 704 -3.00 -19.49 -14.05
CA VAL A 704 -2.71 -20.32 -15.22
C VAL A 704 -2.40 -21.72 -14.73
N PHE A 705 -3.34 -22.65 -14.96
CA PHE A 705 -3.15 -24.05 -14.59
C PHE A 705 -2.15 -24.75 -15.52
N SER A 706 -1.40 -25.70 -14.94
CA SER A 706 -0.48 -26.53 -15.71
C SER A 706 -1.24 -27.43 -16.69
N GLU A 707 -0.60 -27.78 -17.80
CA GLU A 707 -1.18 -28.68 -18.80
C GLU A 707 -1.59 -30.04 -18.20
N THR A 708 -0.78 -30.57 -17.26
CA THR A 708 -1.08 -31.80 -16.53
C THR A 708 -2.35 -31.66 -15.66
N PHE A 709 -2.55 -30.53 -15.01
CA PHE A 709 -3.75 -30.28 -14.21
C PHE A 709 -5.00 -30.23 -15.10
N LEU A 710 -4.94 -29.51 -16.22
CA LEU A 710 -6.03 -29.41 -17.19
C LEU A 710 -6.38 -30.77 -17.80
N GLN A 711 -5.38 -31.61 -18.08
CA GLN A 711 -5.59 -32.98 -18.58
C GLN A 711 -6.32 -33.83 -17.55
N LEU A 712 -5.92 -33.83 -16.28
CA LEU A 712 -6.60 -34.58 -15.21
C LEU A 712 -8.04 -34.09 -15.01
N GLU A 713 -8.27 -32.79 -15.08
CA GLU A 713 -9.61 -32.23 -14.96
C GLU A 713 -10.47 -32.56 -16.18
N CYS A 714 -9.92 -32.61 -17.38
CA CYS A 714 -10.58 -33.09 -18.59
C CYS A 714 -11.02 -34.57 -18.43
N GLU A 715 -10.13 -35.44 -18.00
CA GLU A 715 -10.44 -36.86 -17.74
C GLU A 715 -11.55 -37.02 -16.69
N ARG A 716 -11.52 -36.22 -15.63
CA ARG A 716 -12.56 -36.18 -14.59
C ARG A 716 -13.93 -35.77 -15.16
N LEU A 717 -13.98 -34.67 -15.94
CA LEU A 717 -15.20 -34.18 -16.58
C LEU A 717 -15.77 -35.21 -17.55
N VAL A 718 -14.95 -35.77 -18.42
CA VAL A 718 -15.36 -36.79 -19.39
C VAL A 718 -15.95 -38.00 -18.66
N LYS A 719 -15.28 -38.55 -17.65
CA LYS A 719 -15.76 -39.67 -16.86
C LYS A 719 -17.10 -39.40 -16.21
N LEU A 720 -17.26 -38.23 -15.59
CA LEU A 720 -18.48 -37.86 -14.87
C LEU A 720 -19.65 -37.66 -15.82
N VAL A 721 -19.46 -36.89 -16.89
CA VAL A 721 -20.53 -36.59 -17.85
C VAL A 721 -20.89 -37.84 -18.67
N LYS A 722 -19.90 -38.66 -19.05
CA LYS A 722 -20.15 -39.95 -19.74
C LYS A 722 -21.04 -40.87 -18.89
N ALA A 723 -20.71 -41.03 -17.60
CA ALA A 723 -21.51 -41.82 -16.68
C ALA A 723 -22.97 -41.29 -16.59
N TRP A 724 -23.15 -39.99 -16.47
CA TRP A 724 -24.48 -39.36 -16.49
C TRP A 724 -25.26 -39.69 -17.77
N LEU A 725 -24.63 -39.54 -18.94
CA LEU A 725 -25.28 -39.77 -20.23
C LEU A 725 -25.68 -41.24 -20.44
N LEU A 726 -24.83 -42.19 -20.05
CA LEU A 726 -25.07 -43.62 -20.22
C LEU A 726 -26.01 -44.20 -19.18
N ASP A 727 -25.83 -43.85 -17.91
CA ASP A 727 -26.56 -44.49 -16.79
C ASP A 727 -27.90 -43.82 -16.47
N VAL A 728 -28.10 -42.56 -16.93
CA VAL A 728 -29.33 -41.81 -16.64
C VAL A 728 -30.02 -41.32 -17.90
N GLU A 729 -29.39 -40.53 -18.76
CA GLU A 729 -30.03 -39.90 -19.91
C GLU A 729 -30.45 -40.94 -20.99
N LYS A 730 -29.57 -41.88 -21.32
CA LYS A 730 -29.83 -42.94 -22.32
C LYS A 730 -30.93 -43.90 -21.85
N LEU A 731 -31.20 -43.96 -20.55
CA LEU A 731 -32.20 -44.85 -19.95
C LEU A 731 -33.58 -44.20 -19.76
N ARG A 732 -33.76 -42.96 -20.23
CA ARG A 732 -35.05 -42.26 -20.14
C ARG A 732 -36.10 -43.04 -20.96
N PRO A 733 -37.28 -43.26 -20.36
CA PRO A 733 -38.36 -44.05 -21.03
C PRO A 733 -38.92 -43.37 -22.29
N MET A 734 -39.00 -42.00 -22.28
CA MET A 734 -39.60 -41.20 -23.35
C MET A 734 -38.49 -40.42 -24.10
N GLY A 735 -38.56 -40.43 -25.42
CA GLY A 735 -37.69 -39.64 -26.29
C GLY A 735 -37.92 -38.12 -26.11
N PHE A 736 -36.94 -37.34 -26.44
CA PHE A 736 -36.98 -35.88 -26.25
C PHE A 736 -36.15 -35.14 -27.30
N GLN A 737 -36.55 -33.90 -27.52
CA GLN A 737 -35.79 -32.91 -28.27
C GLN A 737 -35.35 -31.81 -27.32
N VAL A 738 -34.06 -31.45 -27.33
CA VAL A 738 -33.56 -30.33 -26.53
C VAL A 738 -34.01 -29.01 -27.16
N GLN A 739 -34.90 -28.30 -26.47
CA GLN A 739 -35.48 -27.03 -26.93
C GLN A 739 -34.61 -25.85 -26.58
N ALA A 740 -33.93 -25.85 -25.43
CA ALA A 740 -33.06 -24.78 -24.99
C ALA A 740 -31.99 -25.31 -24.02
N VAL A 741 -30.77 -24.75 -24.11
CA VAL A 741 -29.64 -24.97 -23.17
C VAL A 741 -29.14 -23.61 -22.73
N GLU A 742 -28.81 -23.42 -21.44
CA GLU A 742 -28.26 -22.19 -20.83
C GLU A 742 -28.99 -20.92 -21.28
N ARG A 743 -30.30 -20.99 -21.41
CA ARG A 743 -31.12 -19.86 -21.86
C ARG A 743 -31.21 -18.78 -20.80
N LYS A 744 -30.61 -17.63 -21.04
CA LYS A 744 -30.73 -16.44 -20.20
C LYS A 744 -31.89 -15.56 -20.65
N GLN A 745 -32.75 -15.18 -19.71
CA GLN A 745 -33.87 -14.31 -19.99
C GLN A 745 -34.16 -13.42 -18.77
N THR A 746 -34.41 -12.12 -19.02
CA THR A 746 -34.88 -11.20 -17.98
C THR A 746 -36.37 -11.11 -18.05
N ILE A 747 -37.02 -11.39 -16.93
CA ILE A 747 -38.50 -11.37 -16.81
C ILE A 747 -38.95 -10.40 -15.70
N PRO A 748 -40.06 -9.73 -15.84
CA PRO A 748 -40.67 -8.96 -14.76
C PRO A 748 -41.48 -9.90 -13.83
N ILE A 749 -41.20 -9.83 -12.52
CA ILE A 749 -42.02 -10.38 -11.46
C ILE A 749 -42.45 -9.22 -10.57
N GLU A 750 -43.75 -8.92 -10.44
CA GLU A 750 -44.25 -7.76 -9.68
C GLU A 750 -43.53 -6.43 -10.05
N ASN A 751 -43.22 -6.24 -11.35
CA ASN A 751 -42.50 -5.10 -11.90
C ASN A 751 -41.05 -4.97 -11.45
N ILE A 752 -40.47 -6.00 -10.85
CA ILE A 752 -39.03 -6.12 -10.61
C ILE A 752 -38.42 -6.95 -11.74
N LEU A 753 -37.38 -6.44 -12.40
CA LEU A 753 -36.68 -7.18 -13.44
C LEU A 753 -35.66 -8.16 -12.83
N ILE A 754 -35.88 -9.46 -13.09
CA ILE A 754 -35.02 -10.54 -12.59
C ILE A 754 -34.45 -11.30 -13.79
N THR A 755 -33.12 -11.46 -13.84
CA THR A 755 -32.47 -12.25 -14.87
C THR A 755 -32.33 -13.70 -14.41
N LEU A 756 -32.84 -14.59 -15.21
CA LEU A 756 -32.87 -16.05 -14.99
C LEU A 756 -31.99 -16.74 -16.03
N ALA A 757 -31.40 -17.89 -15.65
CA ALA A 757 -30.71 -18.80 -16.54
C ALA A 757 -31.28 -20.21 -16.32
N VAL A 758 -31.79 -20.84 -17.36
CA VAL A 758 -32.31 -22.22 -17.33
C VAL A 758 -31.26 -23.12 -17.96
N ASP A 759 -30.82 -24.13 -17.24
CA ASP A 759 -29.79 -25.04 -17.74
C ASP A 759 -30.28 -25.82 -18.96
N ARG A 760 -31.48 -26.42 -18.90
CA ARG A 760 -32.02 -27.16 -20.03
C ARG A 760 -33.53 -27.29 -20.00
N ILE A 761 -34.16 -27.24 -21.17
CA ILE A 761 -35.57 -27.49 -21.42
C ILE A 761 -35.69 -28.55 -22.53
N ASP A 762 -36.34 -29.66 -22.26
CA ASP A 762 -36.63 -30.70 -23.23
C ASP A 762 -38.11 -30.68 -23.63
N ARG A 763 -38.35 -30.86 -24.93
CA ARG A 763 -39.67 -31.15 -25.45
C ARG A 763 -39.79 -32.66 -25.58
N LEU A 764 -40.76 -33.26 -24.89
CA LEU A 764 -41.07 -34.66 -24.92
C LEU A 764 -41.81 -35.07 -26.21
N GLU A 765 -41.85 -36.34 -26.53
CA GLU A 765 -42.52 -36.86 -27.74
C GLU A 765 -44.02 -36.49 -27.80
N ASP A 766 -44.66 -36.35 -26.65
CA ASP A 766 -46.08 -35.94 -26.52
C ASP A 766 -46.28 -34.42 -26.64
N GLY A 767 -45.19 -33.65 -26.81
CA GLY A 767 -45.20 -32.19 -27.00
C GLY A 767 -45.11 -31.40 -25.69
N ARG A 768 -45.24 -32.01 -24.52
CA ARG A 768 -45.11 -31.37 -23.22
C ARG A 768 -43.61 -31.08 -22.91
N LEU A 769 -43.39 -30.23 -21.90
CA LEU A 769 -42.05 -29.78 -21.54
C LEU A 769 -41.55 -30.39 -20.22
N LEU A 770 -40.26 -30.73 -20.20
CA LEU A 770 -39.51 -31.03 -19.00
C LEU A 770 -38.49 -29.91 -18.79
N VAL A 771 -38.53 -29.34 -17.60
CA VAL A 771 -37.57 -28.33 -17.16
C VAL A 771 -36.53 -28.94 -16.22
N MET A 772 -35.26 -28.77 -16.50
CA MET A 772 -34.22 -29.34 -15.64
C MET A 772 -33.11 -28.35 -15.32
N ASP A 773 -32.50 -28.63 -14.18
CA ASP A 773 -31.32 -27.86 -13.68
C ASP A 773 -30.31 -28.87 -13.17
N TYR A 774 -29.06 -28.73 -13.64
CA TYR A 774 -27.96 -29.63 -13.27
C TYR A 774 -27.42 -29.29 -11.88
N LYS A 775 -27.24 -30.30 -11.04
CA LYS A 775 -26.67 -30.17 -9.71
C LYS A 775 -25.52 -31.14 -9.49
N THR A 776 -24.35 -30.59 -9.14
CA THR A 776 -23.16 -31.38 -8.80
C THR A 776 -22.98 -31.58 -7.29
N GLY A 777 -23.85 -30.99 -6.48
CA GLY A 777 -23.90 -31.13 -5.02
C GLY A 777 -24.77 -32.27 -4.54
N SER A 778 -24.56 -32.71 -3.30
CA SER A 778 -25.31 -33.85 -2.70
C SER A 778 -26.65 -33.44 -2.10
N ASN A 779 -26.84 -32.20 -1.68
CA ASN A 779 -28.03 -31.76 -0.95
C ASN A 779 -29.00 -31.04 -1.90
N ILE A 780 -30.00 -31.77 -2.38
CA ILE A 780 -31.10 -31.23 -3.18
C ILE A 780 -32.38 -31.54 -2.43
N ASP A 781 -33.15 -30.54 -2.05
CA ASP A 781 -34.41 -30.71 -1.36
C ASP A 781 -35.54 -29.92 -2.06
N PHE A 782 -36.45 -30.63 -2.68
CA PHE A 782 -37.65 -30.08 -3.31
C PHE A 782 -38.91 -30.19 -2.43
N LYS A 783 -38.79 -30.66 -1.18
CA LYS A 783 -39.91 -30.83 -0.25
C LYS A 783 -40.61 -29.50 0.08
N ASN A 784 -39.88 -28.41 -0.01
CA ASN A 784 -40.40 -27.06 0.25
C ASN A 784 -41.28 -26.50 -0.88
N TRP A 785 -41.40 -27.20 -2.03
CA TRP A 785 -42.21 -26.73 -3.15
C TRP A 785 -43.74 -26.74 -2.90
N ALA A 786 -44.20 -27.46 -1.90
CA ALA A 786 -45.57 -27.45 -1.45
C ALA A 786 -45.87 -26.43 -0.32
N GLN A 787 -44.82 -25.74 0.18
CA GLN A 787 -44.95 -24.74 1.25
C GLN A 787 -45.23 -23.35 0.67
N SER A 788 -45.81 -22.47 1.51
CA SER A 788 -46.03 -21.07 1.14
C SER A 788 -44.72 -20.28 0.92
N ASN A 789 -43.64 -20.78 1.48
CA ASN A 789 -42.34 -20.15 1.42
C ASN A 789 -41.33 -21.08 0.72
N ILE A 790 -41.12 -20.86 -0.58
CA ILE A 790 -40.30 -21.76 -1.42
C ILE A 790 -38.83 -21.39 -1.29
N THR A 791 -38.03 -22.19 -0.56
CA THR A 791 -36.63 -21.95 -0.31
C THR A 791 -35.68 -22.47 -1.40
N GLU A 792 -36.19 -23.28 -2.34
CA GLU A 792 -35.50 -23.71 -3.57
C GLU A 792 -36.34 -23.26 -4.79
N PRO A 793 -36.34 -21.94 -5.12
CA PRO A 793 -37.27 -21.38 -6.07
C PRO A 793 -36.87 -21.51 -7.55
N GLN A 794 -35.69 -22.00 -7.86
CA GLN A 794 -35.09 -21.96 -9.21
C GLN A 794 -36.02 -22.60 -10.25
N LEU A 795 -36.32 -23.86 -10.11
CA LEU A 795 -37.18 -24.62 -11.04
C LEU A 795 -38.65 -24.15 -10.99
N PRO A 796 -39.27 -23.90 -9.83
CA PRO A 796 -40.59 -23.28 -9.75
C PRO A 796 -40.72 -21.96 -10.49
N ILE A 797 -39.71 -21.09 -10.46
CA ILE A 797 -39.72 -19.81 -11.20
C ILE A 797 -39.77 -20.08 -12.71
N TYR A 798 -38.93 -21.00 -13.19
CA TYR A 798 -38.92 -21.33 -14.61
C TYR A 798 -40.26 -21.86 -15.09
N ALA A 799 -40.84 -22.77 -14.31
CA ALA A 799 -42.14 -23.34 -14.62
C ALA A 799 -43.29 -22.31 -14.57
N ALA A 800 -43.25 -21.38 -13.59
CA ALA A 800 -44.36 -20.45 -13.37
C ALA A 800 -44.33 -19.20 -14.25
N PHE A 801 -43.16 -18.75 -14.70
CA PHE A 801 -42.99 -17.43 -15.35
C PHE A 801 -42.29 -17.45 -16.70
N LEU A 802 -41.51 -18.50 -17.03
CA LEU A 802 -40.69 -18.47 -18.24
C LEU A 802 -41.39 -19.13 -19.44
N LEU A 803 -42.22 -20.14 -19.19
CA LEU A 803 -42.74 -20.99 -20.24
C LEU A 803 -44.18 -20.62 -20.69
N GLY A 804 -44.80 -19.65 -20.04
CA GLY A 804 -46.12 -19.14 -20.39
C GLY A 804 -47.19 -20.24 -20.37
N ASP A 805 -47.93 -20.38 -21.48
CA ASP A 805 -49.04 -21.36 -21.63
C ASP A 805 -48.56 -22.76 -22.03
N ALA A 806 -47.24 -23.02 -22.06
CA ALA A 806 -46.72 -24.33 -22.41
C ALA A 806 -47.06 -25.38 -21.33
N GLU A 807 -47.46 -26.58 -21.79
CA GLU A 807 -47.82 -27.66 -20.90
C GLU A 807 -46.56 -28.34 -20.34
N ILE A 808 -46.33 -28.15 -19.04
CA ILE A 808 -45.17 -28.68 -18.32
C ILE A 808 -45.56 -30.04 -17.75
N ALA A 809 -44.79 -31.08 -18.05
CA ALA A 809 -44.98 -32.41 -17.53
C ALA A 809 -44.01 -32.77 -16.39
N ALA A 810 -42.89 -32.11 -16.30
CA ALA A 810 -41.86 -32.43 -15.29
C ALA A 810 -41.01 -31.23 -14.93
N VAL A 811 -40.62 -31.17 -13.67
CA VAL A 811 -39.71 -30.19 -13.10
C VAL A 811 -38.74 -30.93 -12.21
N CYS A 812 -37.45 -31.06 -12.67
CA CYS A 812 -36.49 -31.95 -12.05
C CYS A 812 -35.11 -31.36 -11.95
N PHE A 813 -34.44 -31.63 -10.85
CA PHE A 813 -32.99 -31.49 -10.74
C PHE A 813 -32.31 -32.73 -11.37
N ALA A 814 -31.36 -32.50 -12.25
CA ALA A 814 -30.49 -33.51 -12.84
C ALA A 814 -29.22 -33.61 -12.00
N LYS A 815 -29.12 -34.60 -11.15
CA LYS A 815 -28.02 -34.76 -10.20
C LYS A 815 -26.86 -35.48 -10.87
N VAL A 816 -25.80 -34.76 -11.18
CA VAL A 816 -24.60 -35.23 -11.85
C VAL A 816 -23.48 -35.37 -10.82
N VAL A 817 -23.44 -36.53 -10.14
CA VAL A 817 -22.45 -36.85 -9.09
C VAL A 817 -21.91 -38.25 -9.26
N PRO A 818 -20.69 -38.55 -8.80
CA PRO A 818 -20.18 -39.94 -8.83
C PRO A 818 -21.12 -40.88 -8.05
N ASP A 819 -21.40 -42.06 -8.59
CA ASP A 819 -22.07 -43.21 -7.97
C ASP A 819 -23.58 -43.00 -7.54
N LYS A 820 -24.10 -41.77 -7.66
CA LYS A 820 -25.49 -41.43 -7.26
C LYS A 820 -26.18 -40.46 -8.21
N SER A 821 -25.86 -40.55 -9.48
CA SER A 821 -26.55 -39.77 -10.51
C SER A 821 -28.00 -40.17 -10.69
N GLY A 822 -28.85 -39.22 -11.03
CA GLY A 822 -30.27 -39.46 -11.25
C GLY A 822 -31.13 -38.19 -11.20
N PHE A 823 -32.41 -38.33 -11.54
CA PHE A 823 -33.35 -37.21 -11.43
C PHE A 823 -33.95 -37.10 -10.03
N SER A 824 -34.24 -35.88 -9.61
CA SER A 824 -34.90 -35.58 -8.34
C SER A 824 -35.84 -34.39 -8.53
N GLY A 825 -37.11 -34.56 -8.33
CA GLY A 825 -38.11 -33.54 -8.57
C GLY A 825 -39.50 -34.12 -8.64
N VAL A 826 -40.42 -33.46 -9.35
CA VAL A 826 -41.80 -33.86 -9.49
C VAL A 826 -42.20 -33.98 -10.96
N VAL A 827 -42.87 -35.05 -11.29
CA VAL A 827 -43.37 -35.36 -12.65
C VAL A 827 -44.86 -35.65 -12.63
N ALA A 828 -45.52 -35.31 -13.71
CA ALA A 828 -46.95 -35.59 -13.87
C ALA A 828 -47.23 -37.11 -14.04
N ASP A 829 -46.40 -37.76 -14.84
CA ASP A 829 -46.58 -39.19 -15.21
C ASP A 829 -45.28 -40.00 -14.94
N PRO A 830 -45.38 -41.32 -14.65
CA PRO A 830 -44.24 -42.17 -14.29
C PRO A 830 -43.26 -42.42 -15.43
N ASP A 831 -43.71 -42.29 -16.70
CA ASP A 831 -42.89 -42.63 -17.87
C ASP A 831 -42.03 -41.48 -18.41
N ILE A 832 -41.97 -40.35 -17.71
CA ILE A 832 -41.20 -39.19 -18.16
C ILE A 832 -39.71 -39.34 -17.82
N VAL A 833 -39.37 -39.52 -16.55
CA VAL A 833 -38.00 -39.79 -16.08
C VAL A 833 -37.99 -40.67 -14.85
N GLN A 834 -37.04 -41.57 -14.76
CA GLN A 834 -36.87 -42.46 -13.60
C GLN A 834 -36.30 -41.72 -12.39
N GLY A 835 -36.74 -42.06 -11.18
CA GLY A 835 -36.20 -41.51 -9.92
C GLY A 835 -36.89 -40.25 -9.41
N ALA A 836 -37.67 -39.57 -10.23
CA ALA A 836 -38.49 -38.43 -9.79
C ALA A 836 -39.75 -38.89 -9.06
N THR A 837 -40.37 -38.00 -8.29
CA THR A 837 -41.60 -38.25 -7.55
C THR A 837 -42.80 -38.01 -8.46
N VAL A 838 -43.59 -39.03 -8.71
CA VAL A 838 -44.84 -38.92 -9.51
C VAL A 838 -45.91 -38.24 -8.68
N PHE A 839 -46.54 -37.19 -9.21
CA PHE A 839 -47.48 -36.33 -8.49
C PHE A 839 -48.68 -37.12 -7.94
N ASP A 840 -49.30 -37.98 -8.74
CA ASP A 840 -50.50 -38.72 -8.34
C ASP A 840 -50.24 -40.03 -7.57
N GLU A 841 -48.97 -40.39 -7.36
CA GLU A 841 -48.58 -41.51 -6.53
C GLU A 841 -48.53 -41.19 -5.04
N SER A 842 -48.51 -42.22 -4.18
CA SER A 842 -48.52 -42.09 -2.73
C SER A 842 -47.44 -41.11 -2.16
N LYS A 843 -46.24 -41.10 -2.74
CA LYS A 843 -45.17 -40.23 -2.32
C LYS A 843 -45.41 -38.76 -2.77
N GLY A 844 -45.96 -38.57 -3.97
CA GLY A 844 -46.31 -37.24 -4.48
C GLY A 844 -47.46 -36.65 -3.69
N ARG A 845 -48.50 -37.45 -3.41
CA ARG A 845 -49.64 -37.03 -2.63
C ARG A 845 -49.35 -36.79 -1.14
N LEU A 846 -48.34 -37.44 -0.60
CA LEU A 846 -47.83 -37.11 0.73
C LEU A 846 -47.17 -35.72 0.77
N LEU A 847 -46.56 -35.29 -0.32
CA LEU A 847 -45.92 -33.96 -0.44
C LEU A 847 -46.96 -32.90 -0.84
N PHE A 848 -47.78 -33.20 -1.86
CA PHE A 848 -48.84 -32.34 -2.41
C PHE A 848 -50.23 -32.89 -2.06
N ASN A 849 -50.74 -32.47 -0.91
CA ASN A 849 -52.03 -32.96 -0.42
C ASN A 849 -53.17 -32.69 -1.43
N GLU A 850 -53.97 -33.68 -1.78
CA GLU A 850 -55.04 -33.60 -2.75
C GLU A 850 -56.09 -32.53 -2.44
N ALA A 851 -56.34 -32.27 -1.14
CA ALA A 851 -57.26 -31.23 -0.72
C ALA A 851 -56.78 -29.80 -1.08
N VAL A 852 -55.46 -29.61 -1.22
CA VAL A 852 -54.87 -28.31 -1.56
C VAL A 852 -54.42 -28.29 -3.02
N PHE A 853 -53.98 -29.42 -3.54
CA PHE A 853 -53.43 -29.58 -4.89
C PHE A 853 -54.23 -30.68 -5.65
N PRO A 854 -55.42 -30.37 -6.13
CA PRO A 854 -56.27 -31.38 -6.78
C PRO A 854 -55.73 -31.91 -8.10
N ASN A 855 -54.92 -31.12 -8.80
CA ASN A 855 -54.34 -31.47 -10.09
C ASN A 855 -52.99 -30.79 -10.32
N TRP A 856 -52.24 -31.22 -11.36
CA TRP A 856 -50.94 -30.68 -11.71
C TRP A 856 -50.91 -29.14 -11.94
N PRO A 857 -51.87 -28.54 -12.66
CA PRO A 857 -51.91 -27.09 -12.81
C PRO A 857 -52.04 -26.33 -11.48
N SER A 858 -52.62 -26.90 -10.44
CA SER A 858 -52.75 -26.27 -9.13
C SER A 858 -51.38 -26.08 -8.44
N ILE A 859 -50.40 -26.93 -8.74
CA ILE A 859 -49.04 -26.75 -8.24
C ILE A 859 -48.39 -25.54 -8.91
N ILE A 860 -48.52 -25.39 -10.21
CA ILE A 860 -47.96 -24.27 -10.96
C ILE A 860 -48.59 -22.95 -10.47
N ALA A 861 -49.92 -22.93 -10.26
CA ALA A 861 -50.59 -21.75 -9.69
C ALA A 861 -50.13 -21.41 -8.27
N HIS A 862 -49.85 -22.43 -7.44
CA HIS A 862 -49.27 -22.25 -6.11
C HIS A 862 -47.86 -21.64 -6.18
N TRP A 863 -47.01 -22.19 -7.02
CA TRP A 863 -45.65 -21.63 -7.20
C TRP A 863 -45.72 -20.17 -7.65
N GLN A 864 -46.58 -19.86 -8.62
CA GLN A 864 -46.75 -18.50 -9.10
C GLN A 864 -47.19 -17.55 -7.96
N SER A 865 -48.21 -17.91 -7.19
CA SER A 865 -48.68 -17.07 -6.08
C SER A 865 -47.64 -16.89 -4.96
N SER A 866 -46.92 -17.95 -4.59
CA SER A 866 -45.86 -17.90 -3.57
C SER A 866 -44.69 -17.03 -3.99
N LEU A 867 -44.26 -17.14 -5.25
CA LEU A 867 -43.14 -16.36 -5.78
C LEU A 867 -43.49 -14.89 -5.98
N ILE A 868 -44.76 -14.61 -6.36
CA ILE A 868 -45.27 -13.23 -6.38
C ILE A 868 -45.25 -12.61 -4.98
N ALA A 869 -45.71 -13.34 -3.96
CA ALA A 869 -45.65 -12.85 -2.58
C ALA A 869 -44.22 -12.55 -2.11
N THR A 870 -43.25 -13.40 -2.48
CA THR A 870 -41.83 -13.16 -2.19
C THR A 870 -41.29 -11.93 -2.93
N ALA A 871 -41.68 -11.74 -4.20
CA ALA A 871 -41.27 -10.56 -4.96
C ALA A 871 -41.91 -9.27 -4.41
N GLN A 872 -43.16 -9.32 -3.94
CA GLN A 872 -43.83 -8.21 -3.25
C GLN A 872 -43.10 -7.82 -1.95
N SER A 873 -42.63 -8.80 -1.18
CA SER A 873 -41.84 -8.60 0.01
C SER A 873 -40.50 -7.88 -0.31
N ILE A 874 -39.79 -8.29 -1.39
CA ILE A 874 -38.58 -7.60 -1.88
C ILE A 874 -38.92 -6.16 -2.30
N LYS A 875 -39.99 -5.98 -3.08
CA LYS A 875 -40.43 -4.68 -3.57
C LYS A 875 -40.78 -3.73 -2.42
N ALA A 876 -41.44 -4.24 -1.42
CA ALA A 876 -41.79 -3.47 -0.21
C ALA A 876 -40.59 -3.11 0.65
N GLY A 877 -39.45 -3.74 0.44
CA GLY A 877 -38.23 -3.52 1.21
C GLY A 877 -38.17 -4.28 2.53
N GLU A 878 -38.85 -5.43 2.64
CA GLU A 878 -38.74 -6.24 3.85
C GLU A 878 -37.31 -6.76 4.02
N ALA A 879 -36.69 -6.46 5.17
CA ALA A 879 -35.31 -6.77 5.50
C ALA A 879 -35.13 -7.31 6.93
N ALA A 880 -36.19 -7.88 7.50
CA ALA A 880 -36.13 -8.44 8.86
C ALA A 880 -35.22 -9.66 8.94
N VAL A 881 -34.50 -9.79 10.06
CA VAL A 881 -33.74 -11.02 10.39
C VAL A 881 -34.76 -12.04 10.96
N LYS A 882 -35.35 -12.83 10.08
CA LYS A 882 -36.27 -13.93 10.42
C LYS A 882 -35.96 -15.15 9.56
N PHE A 883 -35.96 -16.33 10.14
CA PHE A 883 -35.73 -17.61 9.46
C PHE A 883 -36.34 -18.74 10.29
N GLU A 884 -36.73 -19.83 9.62
CA GLU A 884 -37.34 -20.97 10.30
C GLU A 884 -36.31 -21.87 11.00
N ASN A 885 -35.18 -22.06 10.37
CA ASN A 885 -34.12 -22.93 10.88
C ASN A 885 -32.74 -22.34 10.56
N GLU A 886 -31.86 -22.30 11.55
CA GLU A 886 -30.47 -21.81 11.40
C GLU A 886 -29.69 -22.61 10.35
N LYS A 887 -29.98 -23.88 10.15
CA LYS A 887 -29.36 -24.70 9.08
C LYS A 887 -29.61 -24.14 7.68
N ASN A 888 -30.68 -23.41 7.46
CA ASN A 888 -30.98 -22.78 6.18
C ASN A 888 -30.01 -21.62 5.88
N LEU A 889 -29.33 -21.09 6.90
CA LEU A 889 -28.32 -20.04 6.78
C LEU A 889 -26.89 -20.57 6.49
N ALA A 890 -26.72 -21.89 6.39
CA ALA A 890 -25.39 -22.52 6.19
C ALA A 890 -24.60 -21.96 4.99
N TYR A 891 -25.30 -21.47 3.97
CA TYR A 891 -24.72 -20.87 2.77
C TYR A 891 -24.88 -19.34 2.72
N CYS A 892 -25.22 -18.72 3.83
CA CYS A 892 -25.37 -17.26 3.92
C CYS A 892 -23.97 -16.62 4.00
N GLU A 893 -23.51 -16.03 2.90
CA GLU A 893 -22.23 -15.33 2.85
C GLU A 893 -22.15 -14.11 3.78
N VAL A 894 -23.30 -13.54 4.13
CA VAL A 894 -23.43 -12.37 4.98
C VAL A 894 -23.83 -12.69 6.42
N LEU A 895 -23.67 -13.93 6.85
CA LEU A 895 -24.03 -14.38 8.19
C LEU A 895 -23.55 -13.47 9.34
N PRO A 896 -22.31 -12.93 9.33
CA PRO A 896 -21.87 -12.00 10.36
C PRO A 896 -22.69 -10.70 10.45
N LEU A 897 -23.26 -10.24 9.32
CA LEU A 897 -24.08 -9.03 9.27
C LEU A 897 -25.46 -9.24 9.89
N LEU A 898 -25.93 -10.47 10.00
CA LEU A 898 -27.19 -10.79 10.67
C LEU A 898 -27.11 -10.60 12.20
N ARG A 899 -25.92 -10.58 12.79
CA ARG A 899 -25.66 -10.30 14.22
C ARG A 899 -26.51 -11.19 15.16
N LEU A 900 -26.61 -12.49 14.86
CA LEU A 900 -27.54 -13.40 15.54
C LEU A 900 -27.32 -13.47 17.05
N ALA A 901 -26.08 -13.63 17.49
CA ALA A 901 -25.73 -13.72 18.92
C ALA A 901 -26.11 -12.44 19.68
N GLU A 902 -25.90 -11.28 19.07
CA GLU A 902 -26.24 -9.99 19.68
C GLU A 902 -27.76 -9.80 19.77
N ARG A 903 -28.49 -10.16 18.71
CA ARG A 903 -29.96 -10.12 18.71
C ARG A 903 -30.57 -11.06 19.77
N GLN A 904 -29.98 -12.21 19.95
CA GLN A 904 -30.36 -13.15 21.01
C GLN A 904 -30.18 -12.52 22.39
N LEU A 905 -29.04 -11.91 22.68
CA LEU A 905 -28.78 -11.20 23.93
C LEU A 905 -29.78 -10.04 24.16
N GLN A 906 -30.07 -9.26 23.12
CA GLN A 906 -31.08 -8.19 23.19
C GLN A 906 -32.47 -8.74 23.53
N PHE A 907 -32.85 -9.85 22.92
CA PHE A 907 -34.14 -10.51 23.21
C PHE A 907 -34.20 -11.04 24.64
N GLU A 908 -33.14 -11.67 25.14
CA GLU A 908 -33.04 -12.16 26.50
C GLU A 908 -33.12 -11.02 27.54
N HIS A 909 -32.45 -9.89 27.27
CA HIS A 909 -32.58 -8.70 28.13
C HIS A 909 -33.98 -8.12 28.16
N HIS A 910 -34.65 -7.99 27.01
CA HIS A 910 -36.02 -7.51 26.91
C HIS A 910 -37.01 -8.43 27.63
N SER A 911 -36.82 -9.74 27.59
CA SER A 911 -37.67 -10.70 28.26
C SER A 911 -37.50 -10.67 29.79
N LEU A 912 -36.29 -10.33 30.29
CA LEU A 912 -36.02 -10.12 31.71
C LEU A 912 -36.64 -8.82 32.24
N ASP A 913 -36.51 -7.72 31.47
CA ASP A 913 -37.08 -6.43 31.83
C ASP A 913 -38.65 -6.44 31.82
N SER A 914 -39.24 -7.18 30.88
CA SER A 914 -40.69 -7.35 30.82
C SER A 914 -41.22 -8.20 31.97
N SER A 915 -40.40 -9.16 32.48
CA SER A 915 -40.79 -9.99 33.65
C SER A 915 -40.65 -9.25 34.99
N THR A 916 -39.76 -8.23 35.05
CA THR A 916 -39.64 -7.37 36.25
C THR A 916 -40.68 -6.25 36.30
N SER A 917 -41.22 -5.81 35.15
CA SER A 917 -42.24 -4.75 35.11
C SER A 917 -43.68 -5.26 35.41
N VAL A 918 -43.91 -6.56 35.48
CA VAL A 918 -45.21 -7.18 35.85
C VAL A 918 -45.37 -7.31 37.37
N GLY A 919 -44.31 -7.04 38.16
CA GLY A 919 -44.26 -7.22 39.62
C GLY A 919 -44.68 -5.99 40.44
N GLU A 920 -44.82 -4.79 39.89
CA GLU A 920 -45.08 -3.54 40.66
C GLU A 920 -46.43 -2.85 40.34
N GLY A 921 -47.43 -3.58 40.10
CA GLY A 921 -48.75 -2.97 39.85
C GLY A 921 -49.89 -3.75 40.40
N TRP A 922 -49.93 -4.00 41.72
CA TRP A 922 -51.15 -4.28 42.50
C TRP A 922 -50.81 -4.36 44.00
N VAL A 923 -50.80 -3.19 44.68
CA VAL A 923 -51.32 -3.02 46.02
C VAL A 923 -51.93 -1.63 46.08
#